data_605cb88bc017f1a2d7733cfecb918427
#
_entry.id   605cb88bc017f1a2d7733cfecb918427
#
_cell.length_a   1.000
_cell.length_b   1.000
_cell.length_c   1.000
_cell.angle_alpha   90.00
_cell.angle_beta   90.00
_cell.angle_gamma   90.00
#
_symmetry.space_group_name_H-M   'P 1'
#
loop_
_entity.id
_entity.type
_entity.pdbx_description
1 polymer ?
#
loop_
_entity_poly.entity_id
_entity_poly.type
_entity_poly.pdbx_seq_one_letter_code
_entity_poly.pdbx_strand_id
1 'polypeptide(L)'
;MRAVLRLVSSCLVLGVVSAAHAQIPSPSAFLKLDIGADRVLADYRQIRAYFAELDQRSARVLVQDLGPTTLGEPMIMAVISSEANMAKLPRLRDIAKRLADPRGLTAEEEAALVHEGRAFLLITCNIHSTEIGASQMAMEWAHALATATDPETQRRLDQAVLLLVPSLNPDGQIMETEWYRKWLGSKYEGGRMPWLYHHYVGHDDNRDWFMLTQKESQAMSRAVYHEWFPQVWLDEHQMGSTGPRIFVPPYAEPVDADIHPLIWREVNLMGSQMALRMEQAGMRGIIYGYSFDAYWPGGTKNTAWFKNISGLLTEVASVGLATPLYIEPTELAGGRKGLVEYGAQTNFPNPWPGGWWRLRDIMDYERVASDAIFETCANHREDLLRDIAARARATTARARTGEAFRIPRAQRDWPTALRLAGLLAEHNVELFTDESGDVWVPLAQPYGDFVREMLTTQRYPEVKLVGGTDIVRPYDVAAWSLPLMMGVTAENATMPEHAKRFTAPALVTAPAPAGEKSGTRPKPKAATSLPGKSAKSSQGTSGQLQGSLLPPGPESARALNAALKSGGKVTRLFSDKPSEIPSGTAVLDWTATEAAEKALPPGVELKYRESLPKDGQALTAPRVAIYKPWAASMDEGWTRFLLEQYGFQLTTLDNATIQKGGLRARFDAIILPDVSKEVIATGKPKREDGAMTYFVDLPPGYTGGLDKEGAKGLKDFVGAGGTLVAFSSACDYVIEQFNIPVTNALAKVSGNEFGCPGSLLRANVRQGLALTAGLPEEVALFVDKPIAFQTAPPGRETQRWVLATYPEYPDQVLLSGWIKGEDKLTHKAAAVAVKQGEGWIVLLGFRPQNRAQTNGTFPFLFNALYLSTTRH
;
A
#
# COMPACT_ATOMS: atom_id res chain seq x y z
N MET A 1 61.57 -63.86 -47.18
CA MET A 1 60.44 -64.68 -47.56
C MET A 1 59.23 -64.16 -46.76
N ARG A 2 58.30 -63.60 -47.47
CA ARG A 2 56.84 -63.22 -47.24
C ARG A 2 56.49 -62.65 -45.89
N ALA A 3 56.38 -61.29 -45.87
CA ALA A 3 55.61 -60.50 -44.91
C ALA A 3 54.12 -60.48 -45.39
N VAL A 4 53.19 -60.69 -44.46
CA VAL A 4 51.76 -60.52 -44.73
C VAL A 4 51.28 -59.26 -43.91
N LEU A 5 50.93 -58.27 -44.64
CA LEU A 5 50.32 -57.06 -44.15
C LEU A 5 48.85 -57.36 -43.80
N ARG A 6 48.45 -57.05 -42.57
CA ARG A 6 47.02 -56.97 -42.22
C ARG A 6 46.66 -55.47 -41.98
N LEU A 7 45.87 -54.93 -42.88
CA LEU A 7 45.16 -53.69 -42.70
C LEU A 7 43.96 -53.91 -41.75
N VAL A 8 43.95 -53.17 -40.63
CA VAL A 8 42.78 -53.01 -39.77
C VAL A 8 42.12 -51.71 -40.09
N SER A 9 40.98 -51.76 -40.80
CA SER A 9 40.10 -50.58 -41.01
C SER A 9 39.33 -50.30 -39.73
N SER A 10 39.66 -49.22 -39.03
CA SER A 10 38.87 -48.70 -37.92
C SER A 10 37.80 -47.79 -38.46
N CYS A 11 36.56 -48.27 -38.59
CA CYS A 11 35.38 -47.40 -38.75
C CYS A 11 35.09 -46.63 -37.46
N LEU A 12 35.44 -45.36 -37.46
CA LEU A 12 34.98 -44.41 -36.42
C LEU A 12 33.49 -44.10 -36.69
N VAL A 13 32.59 -44.70 -35.99
CA VAL A 13 31.16 -44.29 -35.97
C VAL A 13 31.07 -43.08 -35.05
N LEU A 14 31.06 -41.86 -35.66
CA LEU A 14 30.63 -40.63 -34.99
C LEU A 14 29.11 -40.77 -34.69
N GLY A 15 28.79 -41.22 -33.51
CA GLY A 15 27.42 -41.09 -32.97
C GLY A 15 27.13 -39.61 -32.70
N VAL A 16 26.42 -38.99 -33.61
CA VAL A 16 25.76 -37.74 -33.34
C VAL A 16 24.70 -38.04 -32.28
N VAL A 17 25.04 -37.83 -31.01
CA VAL A 17 24.03 -37.77 -29.94
C VAL A 17 23.26 -36.46 -30.20
N SER A 18 22.17 -36.59 -31.00
CA SER A 18 21.15 -35.55 -31.06
C SER A 18 20.52 -35.56 -29.65
N ALA A 19 20.97 -34.60 -28.83
CA ALA A 19 20.24 -34.32 -27.60
C ALA A 19 18.83 -33.85 -28.03
N ALA A 20 17.87 -34.78 -28.02
CA ALA A 20 16.47 -34.41 -28.13
C ALA A 20 16.20 -33.42 -26.99
N HIS A 21 16.09 -32.15 -27.31
CA HIS A 21 15.59 -31.16 -26.36
C HIS A 21 14.23 -31.68 -25.93
N ALA A 22 14.12 -32.21 -24.72
CA ALA A 22 12.84 -32.62 -24.18
C ALA A 22 11.88 -31.44 -24.24
N GLN A 23 10.80 -31.63 -25.00
CA GLN A 23 9.81 -30.57 -25.23
C GLN A 23 9.35 -29.99 -23.88
N ILE A 24 9.38 -28.66 -23.73
CA ILE A 24 8.92 -27.97 -22.52
C ILE A 24 7.42 -28.27 -22.37
N PRO A 25 6.96 -28.89 -21.26
CA PRO A 25 5.55 -29.23 -21.09
C PRO A 25 4.71 -27.95 -20.94
N SER A 26 3.49 -27.98 -21.48
CA SER A 26 2.51 -26.89 -21.20
C SER A 26 2.15 -26.85 -19.70
N PRO A 27 1.64 -25.72 -19.19
CA PRO A 27 1.21 -25.63 -17.80
C PRO A 27 0.24 -26.74 -17.40
N SER A 28 -0.77 -27.01 -18.26
CA SER A 28 -1.75 -28.08 -18.01
C SER A 28 -1.12 -29.47 -17.96
N ALA A 29 -0.18 -29.77 -18.84
CA ALA A 29 0.54 -31.04 -18.86
C ALA A 29 1.44 -31.23 -17.62
N PHE A 30 2.13 -30.17 -17.18
CA PHE A 30 3.01 -30.19 -16.02
C PHE A 30 2.24 -30.32 -14.72
N LEU A 31 1.22 -29.47 -14.52
CA LEU A 31 0.43 -29.40 -13.29
C LEU A 31 -0.66 -30.48 -13.21
N LYS A 32 -0.97 -31.14 -14.33
CA LYS A 32 -2.10 -32.09 -14.47
C LYS A 32 -3.44 -31.42 -14.11
N LEU A 33 -3.58 -30.15 -14.49
CA LEU A 33 -4.77 -29.33 -14.35
C LEU A 33 -5.14 -28.78 -15.72
N ASP A 34 -6.44 -28.71 -16.01
CA ASP A 34 -6.93 -28.04 -17.22
C ASP A 34 -7.02 -26.53 -16.93
N ILE A 35 -5.90 -25.82 -17.16
CA ILE A 35 -5.77 -24.39 -16.82
C ILE A 35 -6.78 -23.58 -17.65
N GLY A 36 -7.55 -22.71 -16.98
CA GLY A 36 -8.62 -21.90 -17.58
C GLY A 36 -9.96 -22.62 -17.68
N ALA A 37 -10.04 -23.91 -17.36
CA ALA A 37 -11.33 -24.61 -17.30
C ALA A 37 -12.19 -24.12 -16.10
N ASP A 38 -13.49 -24.23 -16.25
CA ASP A 38 -14.43 -23.91 -15.18
C ASP A 38 -14.10 -24.66 -13.90
N ARG A 39 -14.04 -23.95 -12.78
CA ARG A 39 -13.80 -24.50 -11.45
C ARG A 39 -12.40 -25.09 -11.22
N VAL A 40 -11.44 -24.78 -12.10
CA VAL A 40 -10.04 -25.21 -11.99
C VAL A 40 -9.16 -23.99 -11.75
N LEU A 41 -8.34 -24.04 -10.68
CA LEU A 41 -7.38 -23.00 -10.33
C LEU A 41 -6.04 -23.63 -9.92
N ALA A 42 -4.95 -23.13 -10.48
CA ALA A 42 -3.62 -23.33 -9.92
C ALA A 42 -3.40 -22.32 -8.78
N ASP A 43 -2.86 -22.80 -7.64
CA ASP A 43 -2.41 -21.89 -6.58
C ASP A 43 -1.00 -21.34 -6.87
N TYR A 44 -0.55 -20.38 -6.08
CA TYR A 44 0.75 -19.74 -6.28
C TYR A 44 1.92 -20.72 -6.22
N ARG A 45 1.89 -21.74 -5.36
CA ARG A 45 2.97 -22.72 -5.24
C ARG A 45 3.08 -23.55 -6.51
N GLN A 46 1.96 -23.89 -7.14
CA GLN A 46 1.89 -24.57 -8.44
C GLN A 46 2.40 -23.68 -9.57
N ILE A 47 2.00 -22.41 -9.60
CA ILE A 47 2.48 -21.41 -10.56
C ILE A 47 4.00 -21.27 -10.45
N ARG A 48 4.53 -21.05 -9.25
CA ARG A 48 5.98 -20.95 -9.00
C ARG A 48 6.74 -22.21 -9.45
N ALA A 49 6.20 -23.39 -9.18
CA ALA A 49 6.81 -24.63 -9.62
C ALA A 49 6.88 -24.74 -11.14
N TYR A 50 5.86 -24.25 -11.85
CA TYR A 50 5.86 -24.22 -13.30
C TYR A 50 6.90 -23.23 -13.86
N PHE A 51 7.00 -22.03 -13.29
CA PHE A 51 8.05 -21.08 -13.69
C PHE A 51 9.47 -21.61 -13.43
N ALA A 52 9.69 -22.36 -12.37
CA ALA A 52 10.96 -23.03 -12.12
C ALA A 52 11.29 -24.12 -13.18
N GLU A 53 10.26 -24.81 -13.70
CA GLU A 53 10.42 -25.76 -14.82
C GLU A 53 10.80 -25.03 -16.13
N LEU A 54 10.18 -23.86 -16.39
CA LEU A 54 10.54 -23.01 -17.54
C LEU A 54 11.99 -22.52 -17.46
N ASP A 55 12.43 -22.05 -16.29
CA ASP A 55 13.80 -21.58 -16.03
C ASP A 55 14.83 -22.67 -16.31
N GLN A 56 14.55 -23.89 -15.88
CA GLN A 56 15.45 -25.03 -16.06
C GLN A 56 15.56 -25.50 -17.52
N ARG A 57 14.51 -25.32 -18.33
CA ARG A 57 14.43 -25.91 -19.67
C ARG A 57 14.59 -24.92 -20.82
N SER A 58 14.44 -23.62 -20.58
CA SER A 58 14.47 -22.61 -21.61
C SER A 58 15.60 -21.60 -21.40
N ALA A 59 16.48 -21.48 -22.38
CA ALA A 59 17.50 -20.43 -22.40
C ALA A 59 16.91 -18.99 -22.57
N ARG A 60 15.59 -18.88 -22.82
CA ARG A 60 14.87 -17.61 -22.97
C ARG A 60 14.25 -17.12 -21.66
N VAL A 61 14.25 -17.92 -20.61
CA VAL A 61 13.60 -17.63 -19.33
C VAL A 61 14.62 -17.67 -18.21
N LEU A 62 14.57 -16.67 -17.32
CA LEU A 62 15.32 -16.62 -16.07
C LEU A 62 14.36 -16.22 -14.95
N VAL A 63 14.27 -17.00 -13.89
CA VAL A 63 13.44 -16.67 -12.73
C VAL A 63 14.29 -16.06 -11.63
N GLN A 64 13.96 -14.81 -11.27
CA GLN A 64 14.58 -14.07 -10.17
C GLN A 64 13.71 -14.17 -8.92
N ASP A 65 14.31 -14.45 -7.76
CA ASP A 65 13.69 -14.32 -6.44
C ASP A 65 13.72 -12.84 -6.01
N LEU A 66 12.55 -12.25 -5.76
CA LEU A 66 12.39 -10.87 -5.29
C LEU A 66 12.42 -10.76 -3.75
N GLY A 67 12.42 -11.88 -3.04
CA GLY A 67 12.39 -11.97 -1.59
C GLY A 67 11.07 -12.49 -1.04
N PRO A 68 10.97 -12.63 0.29
CA PRO A 68 9.80 -13.19 0.93
C PRO A 68 8.65 -12.20 1.06
N THR A 69 7.41 -12.68 0.88
CA THR A 69 6.18 -11.98 1.21
C THR A 69 6.03 -11.74 2.72
N THR A 70 4.93 -11.10 3.10
CA THR A 70 4.56 -10.87 4.51
C THR A 70 4.47 -12.19 5.30
N LEU A 71 3.88 -13.26 4.76
CA LEU A 71 3.81 -14.58 5.40
C LEU A 71 4.99 -15.49 5.08
N GLY A 72 5.91 -15.07 4.21
CA GLY A 72 7.18 -15.76 3.96
C GLY A 72 7.23 -16.61 2.69
N GLU A 73 6.23 -16.56 1.81
CA GLU A 73 6.32 -17.18 0.49
C GLU A 73 7.32 -16.42 -0.39
N PRO A 74 8.14 -17.07 -1.22
CA PRO A 74 9.05 -16.41 -2.14
C PRO A 74 8.27 -15.72 -3.27
N MET A 75 8.48 -14.43 -3.49
CA MET A 75 8.00 -13.71 -4.68
C MET A 75 8.96 -13.93 -5.85
N ILE A 76 8.44 -14.15 -7.05
CA ILE A 76 9.26 -14.37 -8.24
C ILE A 76 8.91 -13.39 -9.36
N MET A 77 9.92 -13.14 -10.20
CA MET A 77 9.79 -12.46 -11.49
C MET A 77 10.48 -13.28 -12.57
N ALA A 78 9.78 -13.59 -13.64
CA ALA A 78 10.36 -14.23 -14.81
C ALA A 78 10.85 -13.16 -15.79
N VAL A 79 12.12 -13.24 -16.19
CA VAL A 79 12.72 -12.42 -17.24
C VAL A 79 12.71 -13.24 -18.52
N ILE A 80 12.02 -12.75 -19.55
CA ILE A 80 11.81 -13.50 -20.80
C ILE A 80 12.27 -12.66 -21.99
N SER A 81 13.18 -13.21 -22.83
CA SER A 81 13.65 -12.56 -24.06
C SER A 81 14.30 -13.60 -25.00
N SER A 82 14.84 -13.16 -26.14
CA SER A 82 15.64 -14.05 -26.99
C SER A 82 16.91 -14.53 -26.26
N GLU A 83 17.40 -15.71 -26.64
CA GLU A 83 18.65 -16.28 -26.09
C GLU A 83 19.84 -15.31 -26.24
N ALA A 84 19.89 -14.56 -27.36
CA ALA A 84 20.92 -13.56 -27.61
C ALA A 84 20.84 -12.39 -26.61
N ASN A 85 19.64 -11.94 -26.23
CA ASN A 85 19.43 -10.91 -25.22
C ASN A 85 19.73 -11.45 -23.81
N MET A 86 19.29 -12.67 -23.49
CA MET A 86 19.56 -13.30 -22.19
C MET A 86 21.08 -13.44 -21.94
N ALA A 87 21.87 -13.77 -22.96
CA ALA A 87 23.33 -13.83 -22.87
C ALA A 87 23.98 -12.45 -22.57
N LYS A 88 23.30 -11.34 -22.88
CA LYS A 88 23.77 -9.96 -22.68
C LYS A 88 22.99 -9.21 -21.60
N LEU A 89 22.16 -9.88 -20.83
CA LEU A 89 21.22 -9.26 -19.89
C LEU A 89 21.87 -8.25 -18.94
N PRO A 90 23.06 -8.49 -18.33
CA PRO A 90 23.72 -7.49 -17.48
C PRO A 90 24.03 -6.19 -18.23
N ARG A 91 24.45 -6.27 -19.51
CA ARG A 91 24.70 -5.09 -20.35
C ARG A 91 23.40 -4.34 -20.67
N LEU A 92 22.32 -5.05 -21.00
CA LEU A 92 21.03 -4.42 -21.27
C LEU A 92 20.47 -3.70 -20.05
N ARG A 93 20.62 -4.26 -18.84
CA ARG A 93 20.26 -3.60 -17.57
C ARG A 93 21.10 -2.34 -17.32
N ASP A 94 22.42 -2.38 -17.59
CA ASP A 94 23.28 -1.19 -17.48
C ASP A 94 22.82 -0.09 -18.43
N ILE A 95 22.44 -0.41 -19.66
CA ILE A 95 21.88 0.54 -20.64
C ILE A 95 20.59 1.16 -20.10
N ALA A 96 19.63 0.36 -19.61
CA ALA A 96 18.37 0.85 -19.05
C ALA A 96 18.61 1.81 -17.88
N LYS A 97 19.53 1.45 -16.97
CA LYS A 97 19.93 2.31 -15.84
C LYS A 97 20.52 3.65 -16.31
N ARG A 98 21.42 3.63 -17.30
CA ARG A 98 22.06 4.85 -17.82
C ARG A 98 21.08 5.76 -18.56
N LEU A 99 20.09 5.20 -19.25
CA LEU A 99 19.04 5.97 -19.92
C LEU A 99 18.00 6.52 -18.93
N ALA A 100 17.75 5.82 -17.81
CA ALA A 100 16.88 6.32 -16.74
C ALA A 100 17.51 7.49 -15.95
N ASP A 101 18.86 7.58 -15.95
CA ASP A 101 19.61 8.74 -15.44
C ASP A 101 20.62 9.21 -16.48
N PRO A 102 20.21 10.04 -17.46
CA PRO A 102 21.06 10.46 -18.57
C PRO A 102 21.99 11.63 -18.23
N ARG A 103 22.13 12.02 -16.97
CA ARG A 103 23.04 13.09 -16.56
C ARG A 103 24.48 12.70 -16.91
N GLY A 104 25.20 13.61 -17.59
CA GLY A 104 26.57 13.37 -18.05
C GLY A 104 26.73 12.54 -19.32
N LEU A 105 25.63 12.08 -19.97
CA LEU A 105 25.68 11.46 -21.29
C LEU A 105 25.79 12.53 -22.39
N THR A 106 26.70 12.32 -23.35
CA THR A 106 26.68 13.07 -24.62
C THR A 106 25.55 12.56 -25.52
N ALA A 107 25.19 13.33 -26.56
CA ALA A 107 24.16 12.93 -27.52
C ALA A 107 24.57 11.64 -28.30
N GLU A 108 25.87 11.51 -28.59
CA GLU A 108 26.44 10.36 -29.29
C GLU A 108 26.41 9.10 -28.42
N GLU A 109 26.76 9.22 -27.13
CA GLU A 109 26.68 8.12 -26.17
C GLU A 109 25.24 7.66 -25.97
N GLU A 110 24.31 8.60 -25.84
CA GLU A 110 22.89 8.25 -25.72
C GLU A 110 22.37 7.54 -26.98
N ALA A 111 22.69 8.06 -28.18
CA ALA A 111 22.27 7.42 -29.44
C ALA A 111 22.82 5.99 -29.54
N ALA A 112 24.07 5.76 -29.14
CA ALA A 112 24.65 4.43 -29.09
C ALA A 112 23.94 3.49 -28.08
N LEU A 113 23.61 3.97 -26.88
CA LEU A 113 22.85 3.20 -25.90
C LEU A 113 21.43 2.86 -26.37
N VAL A 114 20.73 3.81 -27.00
CA VAL A 114 19.41 3.60 -27.58
C VAL A 114 19.47 2.54 -28.68
N HIS A 115 20.48 2.60 -29.57
CA HIS A 115 20.63 1.63 -30.66
C HIS A 115 20.91 0.20 -30.11
N GLU A 116 21.79 0.06 -29.12
CA GLU A 116 22.17 -1.24 -28.52
C GLU A 116 21.07 -1.79 -27.59
N GLY A 117 20.35 -0.93 -26.88
CA GLY A 117 19.40 -1.25 -25.82
C GLY A 117 18.19 -2.05 -26.27
N ARG A 118 17.45 -2.57 -25.32
CA ARG A 118 16.16 -3.24 -25.49
C ARG A 118 15.11 -2.57 -24.64
N ALA A 119 13.86 -2.54 -25.11
CA ALA A 119 12.76 -2.05 -24.29
C ALA A 119 12.45 -3.07 -23.19
N PHE A 120 12.35 -2.61 -21.95
CA PHE A 120 11.90 -3.42 -20.81
C PHE A 120 10.42 -3.15 -20.55
N LEU A 121 9.61 -4.18 -20.69
CA LEU A 121 8.19 -4.20 -20.30
C LEU A 121 8.03 -4.98 -19.01
N LEU A 122 7.52 -4.35 -17.99
CA LEU A 122 7.09 -5.02 -16.74
C LEU A 122 5.60 -5.29 -16.81
N ILE A 123 5.19 -6.54 -16.54
CA ILE A 123 3.78 -6.91 -16.31
C ILE A 123 3.66 -7.53 -14.94
N THR A 124 2.71 -7.01 -14.15
CA THR A 124 2.38 -7.51 -12.83
C THR A 124 0.95 -8.02 -12.78
N CYS A 125 0.76 -9.18 -12.15
CA CYS A 125 -0.51 -9.88 -12.07
C CYS A 125 -0.93 -10.06 -10.63
N ASN A 126 -2.23 -10.19 -10.37
CA ASN A 126 -2.82 -10.68 -9.13
C ASN A 126 -2.37 -9.95 -7.85
N ILE A 127 -2.23 -8.62 -7.88
CA ILE A 127 -2.05 -7.85 -6.65
C ILE A 127 -3.30 -7.99 -5.77
N HIS A 128 -4.49 -7.86 -6.35
CA HIS A 128 -5.74 -8.23 -5.71
C HIS A 128 -6.00 -9.72 -5.94
N SER A 129 -5.91 -10.53 -4.91
CA SER A 129 -5.88 -11.99 -5.06
C SER A 129 -7.19 -12.64 -5.53
N THR A 130 -8.30 -11.91 -5.51
CA THR A 130 -9.57 -12.31 -6.14
C THR A 130 -9.56 -12.15 -7.67
N GLU A 131 -8.57 -11.43 -8.23
CA GLU A 131 -8.41 -11.14 -9.65
C GLU A 131 -7.45 -12.16 -10.26
N ILE A 132 -7.90 -13.40 -10.32
CA ILE A 132 -7.07 -14.60 -10.50
C ILE A 132 -6.65 -14.89 -11.95
N GLY A 133 -7.33 -14.27 -12.96
CA GLY A 133 -7.16 -14.60 -14.38
C GLY A 133 -5.73 -14.40 -14.89
N ALA A 134 -5.14 -13.24 -14.62
CA ALA A 134 -3.81 -12.88 -15.09
C ALA A 134 -2.72 -13.86 -14.63
N SER A 135 -2.78 -14.34 -13.39
CA SER A 135 -1.79 -15.30 -12.90
C SER A 135 -1.91 -16.69 -13.55
N GLN A 136 -3.12 -17.08 -13.96
CA GLN A 136 -3.32 -18.31 -14.74
C GLN A 136 -2.86 -18.12 -16.19
N MET A 137 -3.17 -16.98 -16.81
CA MET A 137 -2.74 -16.58 -18.15
C MET A 137 -1.22 -16.50 -18.25
N ALA A 138 -0.54 -15.93 -17.25
CA ALA A 138 0.89 -15.75 -17.22
C ALA A 138 1.69 -17.05 -17.47
N MET A 139 1.21 -18.19 -16.97
CA MET A 139 1.83 -19.50 -17.21
C MET A 139 1.77 -19.91 -18.69
N GLU A 140 0.60 -19.76 -19.32
CA GLU A 140 0.39 -20.10 -20.73
C GLU A 140 1.17 -19.17 -21.63
N TRP A 141 1.21 -17.89 -21.32
CA TRP A 141 1.93 -16.89 -22.10
C TRP A 141 3.45 -17.10 -22.02
N ALA A 142 3.99 -17.29 -20.81
CA ALA A 142 5.40 -17.59 -20.64
C ALA A 142 5.83 -18.87 -21.39
N HIS A 143 5.01 -19.92 -21.37
CA HIS A 143 5.23 -21.13 -22.16
C HIS A 143 5.27 -20.83 -23.67
N ALA A 144 4.29 -20.07 -24.17
CA ALA A 144 4.22 -19.73 -25.58
C ALA A 144 5.46 -18.94 -26.04
N LEU A 145 5.91 -17.95 -25.24
CA LEU A 145 7.12 -17.17 -25.54
C LEU A 145 8.40 -18.04 -25.46
N ALA A 146 8.49 -18.92 -24.46
CA ALA A 146 9.64 -19.82 -24.28
C ALA A 146 9.80 -20.82 -25.42
N THR A 147 8.69 -21.25 -26.03
CA THR A 147 8.66 -22.28 -27.10
C THR A 147 8.42 -21.75 -28.50
N ALA A 148 8.23 -20.42 -28.66
CA ALA A 148 7.93 -19.80 -29.94
C ALA A 148 8.99 -20.10 -31.00
N THR A 149 8.53 -20.52 -32.20
CA THR A 149 9.39 -20.76 -33.37
C THR A 149 9.02 -19.85 -34.55
N ASP A 150 7.89 -19.14 -34.47
CA ASP A 150 7.45 -18.24 -35.50
C ASP A 150 8.34 -16.97 -35.54
N PRO A 151 8.64 -16.44 -36.77
CA PRO A 151 9.57 -15.32 -36.91
C PRO A 151 9.11 -14.03 -36.22
N GLU A 152 7.81 -13.79 -36.13
CA GLU A 152 7.30 -12.55 -35.57
C GLU A 152 7.48 -12.52 -34.04
N THR A 153 7.15 -13.60 -33.34
CA THR A 153 7.41 -13.70 -31.90
C THR A 153 8.90 -13.67 -31.59
N GLN A 154 9.74 -14.32 -32.43
CA GLN A 154 11.20 -14.22 -32.27
C GLN A 154 11.68 -12.78 -32.43
N ARG A 155 11.20 -12.05 -33.46
CA ARG A 155 11.52 -10.62 -33.66
C ARG A 155 11.15 -9.79 -32.43
N ARG A 156 9.96 -10.01 -31.84
CA ARG A 156 9.53 -9.29 -30.62
C ARG A 156 10.45 -9.59 -29.45
N LEU A 157 10.80 -10.84 -29.23
CA LEU A 157 11.76 -11.26 -28.20
C LEU A 157 13.17 -10.66 -28.41
N ASP A 158 13.59 -10.43 -29.69
CA ASP A 158 14.86 -9.77 -29.99
C ASP A 158 14.85 -8.26 -29.67
N GLN A 159 13.69 -7.60 -29.71
CA GLN A 159 13.58 -6.15 -29.52
C GLN A 159 13.23 -5.75 -28.10
N ALA A 160 12.64 -6.65 -27.29
CA ALA A 160 12.19 -6.35 -25.94
C ALA A 160 12.53 -7.45 -24.94
N VAL A 161 12.57 -7.06 -23.67
CA VAL A 161 12.71 -7.93 -22.50
C VAL A 161 11.44 -7.81 -21.68
N LEU A 162 10.74 -8.92 -21.49
CA LEU A 162 9.59 -9.01 -20.62
C LEU A 162 10.03 -9.33 -19.20
N LEU A 163 9.57 -8.54 -18.23
CA LEU A 163 9.64 -8.79 -16.80
C LEU A 163 8.23 -9.16 -16.34
N LEU A 164 7.98 -10.43 -16.04
CA LEU A 164 6.66 -10.96 -15.70
C LEU A 164 6.61 -11.40 -14.23
N VAL A 165 5.80 -10.71 -13.44
CA VAL A 165 5.51 -11.09 -12.05
C VAL A 165 4.16 -11.79 -12.01
N PRO A 166 4.10 -13.12 -11.89
CA PRO A 166 2.86 -13.88 -12.03
C PRO A 166 1.90 -13.68 -10.85
N SER A 167 2.38 -13.19 -9.71
CA SER A 167 1.56 -12.75 -8.60
C SER A 167 2.33 -11.75 -7.73
N LEU A 168 1.76 -10.55 -7.53
CA LEU A 168 2.26 -9.56 -6.57
C LEU A 168 1.84 -9.87 -5.13
N ASN A 169 0.81 -10.73 -4.96
CA ASN A 169 0.28 -11.13 -3.66
C ASN A 169 0.20 -12.66 -3.55
N PRO A 170 1.34 -13.35 -3.46
CA PRO A 170 1.40 -14.82 -3.31
C PRO A 170 0.59 -15.36 -2.13
N ASP A 171 0.67 -14.68 -0.98
CA ASP A 171 -0.03 -15.10 0.25
C ASP A 171 -1.55 -15.10 0.04
N GLY A 172 -2.07 -14.02 -0.53
CA GLY A 172 -3.49 -13.89 -0.82
C GLY A 172 -3.97 -14.86 -1.89
N GLN A 173 -3.18 -15.10 -2.91
CA GLN A 173 -3.53 -16.07 -3.96
C GLN A 173 -3.66 -17.50 -3.40
N ILE A 174 -2.80 -17.89 -2.47
CA ILE A 174 -2.92 -19.16 -1.76
C ILE A 174 -4.21 -19.19 -0.93
N MET A 175 -4.46 -18.12 -0.13
CA MET A 175 -5.66 -18.05 0.72
C MET A 175 -6.97 -18.13 -0.10
N GLU A 176 -7.06 -17.36 -1.20
CA GLU A 176 -8.26 -17.37 -2.07
C GLU A 176 -8.45 -18.71 -2.75
N THR A 177 -7.40 -19.34 -3.25
CA THR A 177 -7.50 -20.64 -3.89
C THR A 177 -7.89 -21.73 -2.89
N GLU A 178 -7.34 -21.72 -1.67
CA GLU A 178 -7.70 -22.67 -0.61
C GLU A 178 -9.17 -22.46 -0.16
N TRP A 179 -9.62 -21.22 -0.02
CA TRP A 179 -11.01 -20.90 0.31
C TRP A 179 -11.96 -21.34 -0.78
N TYR A 180 -11.65 -21.08 -2.06
CA TYR A 180 -12.42 -21.50 -3.19
C TYR A 180 -12.59 -23.03 -3.25
N ARG A 181 -11.49 -23.77 -3.16
CA ARG A 181 -11.48 -25.22 -3.16
C ARG A 181 -12.26 -25.83 -2.00
N LYS A 182 -12.24 -25.20 -0.83
CA LYS A 182 -13.01 -25.63 0.36
C LYS A 182 -14.51 -25.63 0.12
N TRP A 183 -15.02 -24.66 -0.66
CA TRP A 183 -16.45 -24.48 -0.87
C TRP A 183 -16.93 -24.89 -2.26
N LEU A 184 -16.04 -25.44 -3.08
CA LEU A 184 -16.35 -25.91 -4.43
C LEU A 184 -17.50 -26.94 -4.42
N GLY A 185 -18.47 -26.78 -5.34
CA GLY A 185 -19.67 -27.62 -5.45
C GLY A 185 -20.73 -27.38 -4.37
N SER A 186 -20.53 -26.40 -3.48
CA SER A 186 -21.51 -25.99 -2.48
C SER A 186 -22.23 -24.70 -2.90
N LYS A 187 -23.29 -24.31 -2.18
CA LYS A 187 -23.95 -23.00 -2.37
C LYS A 187 -23.08 -21.79 -2.03
N TYR A 188 -21.89 -22.00 -1.49
CA TYR A 188 -20.92 -20.97 -1.12
C TYR A 188 -19.76 -20.89 -2.12
N GLU A 189 -19.84 -21.64 -3.23
CA GLU A 189 -18.83 -21.61 -4.30
C GLU A 189 -18.65 -20.20 -4.88
N GLY A 190 -17.40 -19.77 -5.05
CA GLY A 190 -17.07 -18.44 -5.58
C GLY A 190 -17.40 -17.28 -4.65
N GLY A 191 -17.82 -17.54 -3.41
CA GLY A 191 -18.07 -16.51 -2.40
C GLY A 191 -16.79 -15.94 -1.79
N ARG A 192 -16.86 -14.67 -1.35
CA ARG A 192 -15.74 -13.95 -0.74
C ARG A 192 -15.27 -14.60 0.57
N MET A 193 -13.97 -14.50 0.86
CA MET A 193 -13.46 -14.81 2.18
C MET A 193 -13.97 -13.83 3.24
N PRO A 194 -14.16 -14.27 4.50
CA PRO A 194 -14.53 -13.40 5.63
C PRO A 194 -13.36 -12.62 6.24
N TRP A 195 -12.20 -12.64 5.61
CA TRP A 195 -10.99 -11.91 6.00
C TRP A 195 -10.28 -11.35 4.76
N LEU A 196 -9.28 -10.50 5.02
CA LEU A 196 -8.47 -9.87 3.98
C LEU A 196 -7.62 -10.91 3.24
N TYR A 197 -7.48 -10.76 1.92
CA TYR A 197 -6.62 -11.60 1.09
C TYR A 197 -5.13 -11.16 1.07
N HIS A 198 -4.77 -10.13 1.80
CA HIS A 198 -3.41 -9.83 2.24
C HIS A 198 -3.42 -9.78 3.77
N HIS A 199 -2.37 -10.28 4.43
CA HIS A 199 -2.39 -10.46 5.90
C HIS A 199 -2.80 -9.21 6.67
N TYR A 200 -2.38 -8.03 6.23
CA TYR A 200 -2.70 -6.75 6.86
C TYR A 200 -3.65 -5.87 6.05
N VAL A 201 -3.46 -5.74 4.73
CA VAL A 201 -3.98 -4.58 4.00
C VAL A 201 -5.07 -4.90 2.99
N GLY A 202 -5.27 -6.18 2.62
CA GLY A 202 -6.28 -6.60 1.64
C GLY A 202 -6.14 -5.83 0.33
N HIS A 203 -7.22 -5.21 -0.14
CA HIS A 203 -7.25 -4.43 -1.39
C HIS A 203 -6.33 -3.18 -1.36
N ASP A 204 -5.94 -2.72 -0.19
CA ASP A 204 -5.02 -1.59 -0.05
C ASP A 204 -3.54 -1.97 -0.26
N ASP A 205 -3.22 -3.21 -0.68
CA ASP A 205 -1.91 -3.57 -1.21
C ASP A 205 -1.58 -2.75 -2.47
N ASN A 206 -2.60 -2.34 -3.25
CA ASN A 206 -2.47 -1.36 -4.33
C ASN A 206 -2.75 0.09 -3.88
N ARG A 207 -2.38 0.46 -2.63
CA ARG A 207 -2.44 1.81 -2.05
C ARG A 207 -1.14 2.20 -1.33
N ASP A 208 -0.19 1.28 -1.27
CA ASP A 208 1.05 1.38 -0.48
C ASP A 208 2.28 1.88 -1.29
N TRP A 209 2.09 2.25 -2.56
CA TRP A 209 3.21 2.39 -3.51
C TRP A 209 4.05 3.66 -3.35
N PHE A 210 3.59 4.67 -2.61
CA PHE A 210 4.45 5.78 -2.20
C PHE A 210 4.90 5.69 -0.74
N MET A 211 4.28 4.80 0.09
CA MET A 211 4.66 4.62 1.50
C MET A 211 5.56 3.40 1.73
N LEU A 212 5.49 2.39 0.87
CA LEU A 212 6.32 1.19 0.91
C LEU A 212 6.36 0.53 2.30
N THR A 213 5.21 0.36 2.93
CA THR A 213 5.10 -0.21 4.28
C THR A 213 5.09 -1.74 4.26
N GLN A 214 4.62 -2.34 3.14
CA GLN A 214 4.52 -3.78 2.97
C GLN A 214 5.80 -4.35 2.33
N LYS A 215 6.11 -5.62 2.59
CA LYS A 215 7.30 -6.28 2.02
C LYS A 215 7.22 -6.41 0.50
N GLU A 216 6.02 -6.65 0.00
CA GLU A 216 5.73 -6.84 -1.41
C GLU A 216 6.00 -5.55 -2.21
N SER A 217 5.49 -4.41 -1.74
CA SER A 217 5.74 -3.10 -2.37
C SER A 217 7.22 -2.69 -2.29
N GLN A 218 7.91 -2.97 -1.17
CA GLN A 218 9.35 -2.72 -1.03
C GLN A 218 10.17 -3.59 -1.98
N ALA A 219 9.86 -4.88 -2.11
CA ALA A 219 10.56 -5.79 -3.01
C ALA A 219 10.44 -5.32 -4.47
N MET A 220 9.25 -4.95 -4.90
CA MET A 220 9.02 -4.43 -6.24
C MET A 220 9.63 -3.04 -6.47
N SER A 221 9.56 -2.13 -5.48
CA SER A 221 10.22 -0.82 -5.59
C SER A 221 11.73 -0.98 -5.86
N ARG A 222 12.39 -1.90 -5.15
CA ARG A 222 13.80 -2.20 -5.39
C ARG A 222 14.04 -2.77 -6.79
N ALA A 223 13.25 -3.76 -7.22
CA ALA A 223 13.36 -4.33 -8.56
C ALA A 223 13.17 -3.26 -9.64
N VAL A 224 12.12 -2.45 -9.53
CA VAL A 224 11.76 -1.47 -10.57
C VAL A 224 12.72 -0.28 -10.59
N TYR A 225 12.99 0.35 -9.44
CA TYR A 225 13.65 1.66 -9.38
C TYR A 225 15.15 1.60 -9.05
N HIS A 226 15.68 0.44 -8.66
CA HIS A 226 17.10 0.28 -8.35
C HIS A 226 17.81 -0.74 -9.25
N GLU A 227 17.06 -1.69 -9.87
CA GLU A 227 17.66 -2.79 -10.61
C GLU A 227 17.33 -2.80 -12.10
N TRP A 228 16.07 -2.66 -12.52
CA TRP A 228 15.63 -2.95 -13.88
C TRP A 228 15.28 -1.73 -14.73
N PHE A 229 14.75 -0.65 -14.16
CA PHE A 229 14.41 0.60 -14.85
C PHE A 229 13.55 0.40 -16.12
N PRO A 230 12.38 -0.27 -16.02
CA PRO A 230 11.54 -0.54 -17.19
C PRO A 230 11.00 0.77 -17.79
N GLN A 231 10.78 0.79 -19.11
CA GLN A 231 10.15 1.91 -19.78
C GLN A 231 8.64 1.90 -19.64
N VAL A 232 8.06 0.69 -19.52
CA VAL A 232 6.62 0.46 -19.48
C VAL A 232 6.28 -0.50 -18.34
N TRP A 233 5.19 -0.21 -17.62
CA TRP A 233 4.65 -1.08 -16.57
C TRP A 233 3.15 -1.25 -16.74
N LEU A 234 2.71 -2.46 -17.12
CA LEU A 234 1.30 -2.87 -17.12
C LEU A 234 0.97 -3.61 -15.82
N ASP A 235 -0.10 -3.20 -15.14
CA ASP A 235 -0.68 -3.89 -13.99
C ASP A 235 -2.05 -4.47 -14.39
N GLU A 236 -2.20 -5.81 -14.34
CA GLU A 236 -3.40 -6.50 -14.80
C GLU A 236 -4.37 -6.74 -13.66
N HIS A 237 -5.59 -6.22 -13.83
CA HIS A 237 -6.67 -6.22 -12.85
C HIS A 237 -7.97 -6.79 -13.39
N GLN A 238 -8.93 -7.00 -12.47
CA GLN A 238 -10.30 -7.38 -12.80
C GLN A 238 -11.32 -6.49 -12.08
N MET A 239 -12.34 -6.07 -12.82
CA MET A 239 -13.44 -5.23 -12.33
C MET A 239 -14.76 -6.01 -12.16
N GLY A 240 -15.84 -5.32 -11.81
CA GLY A 240 -17.17 -5.91 -11.65
C GLY A 240 -17.71 -6.63 -12.89
N SER A 241 -18.56 -7.64 -12.70
CA SER A 241 -19.02 -8.58 -13.74
C SER A 241 -20.07 -8.03 -14.71
N THR A 242 -20.81 -6.97 -14.36
CA THR A 242 -22.00 -6.50 -15.11
C THR A 242 -21.75 -5.28 -16.00
N GLY A 243 -20.49 -4.82 -16.11
CA GLY A 243 -20.08 -3.69 -16.94
C GLY A 243 -19.45 -4.11 -18.28
N PRO A 244 -18.56 -3.26 -18.83
CA PRO A 244 -17.68 -3.61 -19.95
C PRO A 244 -16.88 -4.87 -19.67
N ARG A 245 -16.38 -5.53 -20.73
CA ARG A 245 -15.59 -6.77 -20.55
C ARG A 245 -14.14 -6.46 -20.21
N ILE A 246 -13.59 -5.35 -20.74
CA ILE A 246 -12.26 -4.89 -20.38
C ILE A 246 -12.17 -3.36 -20.50
N PHE A 247 -11.53 -2.73 -19.53
CA PHE A 247 -11.01 -1.38 -19.63
C PHE A 247 -9.56 -1.41 -20.10
N VAL A 248 -9.23 -0.52 -21.02
CA VAL A 248 -7.87 -0.20 -21.44
C VAL A 248 -7.69 1.32 -21.49
N PRO A 249 -6.46 1.88 -21.34
CA PRO A 249 -6.25 3.32 -21.59
C PRO A 249 -6.74 3.78 -22.98
N PRO A 250 -7.05 5.06 -23.16
CA PRO A 250 -6.83 6.24 -22.29
C PRO A 250 -7.65 6.27 -21.00
N TYR A 251 -7.07 6.89 -19.96
CA TYR A 251 -7.79 7.15 -18.70
C TYR A 251 -8.84 8.25 -18.86
N ALA A 252 -9.75 8.33 -17.88
CA ALA A 252 -10.68 9.44 -17.75
C ALA A 252 -10.04 10.63 -17.01
N GLU A 253 -10.63 11.83 -17.15
CA GLU A 253 -10.23 13.02 -16.36
C GLU A 253 -10.55 12.84 -14.85
N PRO A 254 -9.79 13.48 -13.93
CA PRO A 254 -8.68 14.37 -14.21
C PRO A 254 -7.34 13.65 -14.40
N VAL A 255 -6.40 14.40 -15.01
CA VAL A 255 -5.00 14.03 -15.17
C VAL A 255 -4.16 14.93 -14.30
N ASP A 256 -3.15 14.39 -13.63
CA ASP A 256 -2.21 15.18 -12.86
C ASP A 256 -1.29 16.00 -13.77
N ALA A 257 -1.11 17.28 -13.42
CA ALA A 257 -0.37 18.26 -14.23
C ALA A 257 1.16 18.04 -14.21
N ASP A 258 1.67 17.34 -13.20
CA ASP A 258 3.10 17.06 -13.06
C ASP A 258 3.56 15.81 -13.84
N ILE A 259 2.62 15.04 -14.41
CA ILE A 259 2.94 13.91 -15.26
C ILE A 259 3.39 14.38 -16.65
N HIS A 260 4.56 13.92 -17.09
CA HIS A 260 5.15 14.33 -18.38
C HIS A 260 4.25 13.96 -19.57
N PRO A 261 4.00 14.87 -20.54
CA PRO A 261 3.07 14.63 -21.66
C PRO A 261 3.39 13.39 -22.54
N LEU A 262 4.65 13.00 -22.68
CA LEU A 262 5.04 11.79 -23.41
C LEU A 262 4.47 10.51 -22.76
N ILE A 263 4.37 10.44 -21.43
CA ILE A 263 3.75 9.31 -20.74
C ILE A 263 2.32 9.11 -21.23
N TRP A 264 1.55 10.19 -21.33
CA TRP A 264 0.16 10.12 -21.84
C TRP A 264 0.10 9.65 -23.27
N ARG A 265 1.02 10.08 -24.14
CA ARG A 265 1.04 9.67 -25.56
C ARG A 265 1.38 8.19 -25.69
N GLU A 266 2.36 7.70 -24.95
CA GLU A 266 2.73 6.28 -24.93
C GLU A 266 1.61 5.41 -24.35
N VAL A 267 1.03 5.79 -23.21
CA VAL A 267 -0.08 5.07 -22.55
C VAL A 267 -1.30 5.00 -23.49
N ASN A 268 -1.64 6.10 -24.17
CA ASN A 268 -2.77 6.14 -25.10
C ASN A 268 -2.49 5.30 -26.36
N LEU A 269 -1.25 5.30 -26.89
CA LEU A 269 -0.84 4.44 -27.99
C LEU A 269 -1.02 2.96 -27.64
N MET A 270 -0.52 2.55 -26.47
CA MET A 270 -0.59 1.16 -25.99
C MET A 270 -2.04 0.71 -25.78
N GLY A 271 -2.86 1.54 -25.12
CA GLY A 271 -4.27 1.23 -24.92
C GLY A 271 -5.06 1.12 -26.23
N SER A 272 -4.81 2.01 -27.19
CA SER A 272 -5.42 1.96 -28.52
C SER A 272 -5.00 0.70 -29.30
N GLN A 273 -3.75 0.29 -29.19
CA GLN A 273 -3.24 -0.94 -29.81
C GLN A 273 -3.89 -2.18 -29.20
N MET A 274 -4.03 -2.24 -27.86
CA MET A 274 -4.75 -3.31 -27.17
C MET A 274 -6.19 -3.41 -27.67
N ALA A 275 -6.93 -2.29 -27.69
CA ALA A 275 -8.31 -2.24 -28.18
C ALA A 275 -8.42 -2.73 -29.63
N LEU A 276 -7.51 -2.27 -30.51
CA LEU A 276 -7.49 -2.67 -31.93
C LEU A 276 -7.27 -4.19 -32.08
N ARG A 277 -6.30 -4.77 -31.36
CA ARG A 277 -6.00 -6.20 -31.43
C ARG A 277 -7.17 -7.07 -30.94
N MET A 278 -7.84 -6.65 -29.87
CA MET A 278 -9.02 -7.34 -29.35
C MET A 278 -10.20 -7.29 -30.33
N GLU A 279 -10.49 -6.13 -30.93
CA GLU A 279 -11.54 -6.01 -31.96
C GLU A 279 -11.20 -6.86 -33.21
N GLN A 280 -9.94 -6.88 -33.66
CA GLN A 280 -9.49 -7.76 -34.75
C GLN A 280 -9.61 -9.25 -34.43
N ALA A 281 -9.49 -9.63 -33.14
CA ALA A 281 -9.75 -10.99 -32.66
C ALA A 281 -11.25 -11.30 -32.48
N GLY A 282 -12.15 -10.36 -32.83
CA GLY A 282 -13.60 -10.54 -32.68
C GLY A 282 -14.13 -10.39 -31.26
N MET A 283 -13.32 -9.90 -30.33
CA MET A 283 -13.71 -9.64 -28.94
C MET A 283 -14.60 -8.41 -28.85
N ARG A 284 -15.43 -8.33 -27.81
CA ARG A 284 -16.42 -7.27 -27.62
C ARG A 284 -16.34 -6.70 -26.20
N GLY A 285 -16.89 -5.52 -26.00
CA GLY A 285 -17.00 -4.94 -24.65
C GLY A 285 -15.73 -4.22 -24.20
N ILE A 286 -14.88 -3.76 -25.11
CA ILE A 286 -13.67 -3.00 -24.83
C ILE A 286 -14.04 -1.52 -24.65
N ILE A 287 -13.59 -0.92 -23.53
CA ILE A 287 -13.88 0.47 -23.19
C ILE A 287 -12.60 1.23 -22.81
N TYR A 288 -12.57 2.54 -23.10
CA TYR A 288 -11.57 3.47 -22.61
C TYR A 288 -12.24 4.73 -22.01
N GLY A 289 -11.47 5.57 -21.29
CA GLY A 289 -12.03 6.77 -20.66
C GLY A 289 -13.12 6.45 -19.62
N TYR A 290 -12.95 5.38 -18.86
CA TYR A 290 -13.98 4.80 -17.98
C TYR A 290 -13.46 4.62 -16.56
N SER A 291 -14.20 5.05 -15.56
CA SER A 291 -13.96 4.88 -14.11
C SER A 291 -12.60 5.37 -13.58
N PHE A 292 -11.52 4.98 -14.22
CA PHE A 292 -10.15 5.21 -13.76
C PHE A 292 -9.62 6.53 -14.30
N ASP A 293 -9.13 7.38 -13.38
CA ASP A 293 -8.44 8.63 -13.71
C ASP A 293 -6.92 8.49 -13.51
N ALA A 294 -6.21 9.57 -13.76
CA ALA A 294 -4.75 9.61 -13.70
C ALA A 294 -4.25 10.77 -12.84
N TYR A 295 -4.84 10.92 -11.67
CA TYR A 295 -4.52 12.00 -10.74
C TYR A 295 -3.72 11.51 -9.52
N TRP A 296 -4.19 10.47 -8.83
CA TRP A 296 -3.62 10.00 -7.57
C TRP A 296 -2.41 9.07 -7.76
N PRO A 297 -1.26 9.27 -7.02
CA PRO A 297 -0.01 8.54 -7.25
C PRO A 297 0.15 7.21 -6.49
N GLY A 298 -0.82 6.76 -5.69
CA GLY A 298 -0.58 5.73 -4.67
C GLY A 298 -0.73 4.27 -5.12
N GLY A 299 -1.04 4.00 -6.39
CA GLY A 299 -1.06 2.65 -6.97
C GLY A 299 0.24 2.27 -7.68
N THR A 300 0.39 1.01 -8.06
CA THR A 300 1.52 0.46 -8.83
C THR A 300 1.95 1.35 -9.98
N LYS A 301 1.12 1.39 -11.01
CA LYS A 301 1.32 2.18 -12.22
C LYS A 301 1.31 3.70 -12.00
N ASN A 302 0.61 4.16 -10.97
CA ASN A 302 0.43 5.59 -10.70
C ASN A 302 1.71 6.23 -10.17
N THR A 303 2.40 5.58 -9.22
CA THR A 303 3.71 6.04 -8.73
C THR A 303 4.75 6.07 -9.86
N ALA A 304 4.64 5.15 -10.81
CA ALA A 304 5.55 5.01 -11.94
C ALA A 304 5.56 6.27 -12.86
N TRP A 305 4.43 6.95 -13.03
CA TRP A 305 4.31 8.16 -13.86
C TRP A 305 5.27 9.26 -13.42
N PHE A 306 5.40 9.49 -12.12
CA PHE A 306 6.27 10.52 -11.53
C PHE A 306 7.75 10.11 -11.50
N LYS A 307 8.05 8.89 -12.01
CA LYS A 307 9.40 8.32 -12.13
C LYS A 307 9.77 7.95 -13.57
N ASN A 308 9.20 8.68 -14.53
CA ASN A 308 9.50 8.57 -15.96
C ASN A 308 9.14 7.22 -16.60
N ILE A 309 8.27 6.41 -16.00
CA ILE A 309 7.81 5.12 -16.50
C ILE A 309 6.37 5.26 -17.01
N SER A 310 6.08 4.73 -18.20
CA SER A 310 4.71 4.70 -18.74
C SER A 310 3.91 3.58 -18.09
N GLY A 311 3.26 3.95 -16.97
CA GLY A 311 2.42 3.06 -16.16
C GLY A 311 0.99 2.97 -16.69
N LEU A 312 0.46 1.75 -16.82
CA LEU A 312 -0.92 1.53 -17.23
C LEU A 312 -1.54 0.31 -16.53
N LEU A 313 -2.86 0.24 -16.54
CA LEU A 313 -3.60 -0.94 -16.09
C LEU A 313 -4.61 -1.37 -17.15
N THR A 314 -4.96 -2.64 -17.09
CA THR A 314 -6.17 -3.21 -17.66
C THR A 314 -7.09 -3.70 -16.56
N GLU A 315 -8.42 -3.70 -16.82
CA GLU A 315 -9.43 -4.21 -15.89
C GLU A 315 -10.42 -5.09 -16.64
N VAL A 316 -10.28 -6.41 -16.49
CA VAL A 316 -11.18 -7.37 -17.13
C VAL A 316 -12.38 -7.67 -16.22
N ALA A 317 -13.57 -7.90 -16.78
CA ALA A 317 -14.75 -8.27 -16.00
C ALA A 317 -14.53 -9.58 -15.25
N SER A 318 -14.81 -9.63 -13.94
CA SER A 318 -14.63 -10.81 -13.08
C SER A 318 -15.71 -11.87 -13.29
N VAL A 319 -15.38 -13.08 -12.83
CA VAL A 319 -16.31 -14.18 -12.53
C VAL A 319 -16.25 -14.52 -11.03
N GLY A 320 -16.87 -15.57 -10.57
CA GLY A 320 -16.74 -16.08 -9.19
C GLY A 320 -15.43 -16.87 -9.01
N LEU A 321 -14.25 -16.20 -9.09
CA LEU A 321 -12.93 -16.82 -9.21
C LEU A 321 -12.81 -17.69 -10.48
N ALA A 322 -13.11 -18.99 -10.43
CA ALA A 322 -13.20 -19.85 -11.61
C ALA A 322 -14.63 -20.41 -11.82
N THR A 323 -15.63 -19.93 -11.07
CA THR A 323 -17.03 -20.28 -11.25
C THR A 323 -17.63 -19.40 -12.35
N PRO A 324 -18.09 -19.98 -13.47
CA PRO A 324 -18.62 -19.20 -14.59
C PRO A 324 -19.90 -18.47 -14.23
N LEU A 325 -20.13 -17.32 -14.85
CA LEU A 325 -21.35 -16.53 -14.70
C LEU A 325 -22.10 -16.46 -16.04
N TYR A 326 -23.42 -16.55 -16.00
CA TYR A 326 -24.27 -16.17 -17.11
C TYR A 326 -24.84 -14.80 -16.80
N ILE A 327 -24.57 -13.81 -17.65
CA ILE A 327 -25.02 -12.42 -17.49
C ILE A 327 -26.14 -12.16 -18.47
N GLU A 328 -27.36 -11.91 -17.97
CA GLU A 328 -28.49 -11.51 -18.81
C GLU A 328 -28.25 -10.12 -19.40
N PRO A 329 -28.68 -9.84 -20.65
CA PRO A 329 -28.55 -8.51 -21.25
C PRO A 329 -29.12 -7.37 -20.37
N THR A 330 -30.15 -7.65 -19.59
CA THR A 330 -30.79 -6.70 -18.67
C THR A 330 -30.01 -6.43 -17.39
N GLU A 331 -28.99 -7.24 -17.08
CA GLU A 331 -28.06 -7.05 -15.94
C GLU A 331 -26.88 -6.21 -16.32
N LEU A 332 -26.64 -5.94 -17.62
CA LEU A 332 -25.56 -5.10 -18.09
C LEU A 332 -25.87 -3.64 -17.78
N ALA A 333 -25.00 -3.00 -17.02
CA ALA A 333 -25.22 -1.68 -16.47
C ALA A 333 -24.09 -0.69 -16.82
N GLY A 334 -24.49 0.57 -17.07
CA GLY A 334 -23.62 1.74 -17.05
C GLY A 334 -23.57 2.35 -15.63
N GLY A 335 -23.84 3.65 -15.53
CA GLY A 335 -23.93 4.37 -14.25
C GLY A 335 -22.58 4.79 -13.66
N ARG A 336 -21.49 4.71 -14.42
CA ARG A 336 -20.16 5.10 -14.03
C ARG A 336 -19.60 6.20 -14.94
N LYS A 337 -18.54 6.87 -14.47
CA LYS A 337 -17.76 7.84 -15.25
C LYS A 337 -17.37 7.22 -16.61
N GLY A 338 -17.70 7.93 -17.72
CA GLY A 338 -17.42 7.47 -19.07
C GLY A 338 -18.43 6.48 -19.69
N LEU A 339 -19.40 5.95 -18.91
CA LEU A 339 -20.48 5.08 -19.41
C LEU A 339 -21.73 5.27 -18.56
N VAL A 340 -22.54 6.25 -18.88
CA VAL A 340 -23.78 6.55 -18.14
C VAL A 340 -24.84 5.46 -18.35
N GLU A 341 -25.04 5.05 -19.59
CA GLU A 341 -25.93 3.96 -19.99
C GLU A 341 -25.12 2.90 -20.75
N TYR A 342 -25.46 1.62 -20.55
CA TYR A 342 -24.80 0.53 -21.28
C TYR A 342 -25.28 0.50 -22.73
N GLY A 343 -24.43 0.97 -23.64
CA GLY A 343 -24.78 1.06 -25.06
C GLY A 343 -23.58 1.53 -25.90
N ALA A 344 -23.68 1.38 -27.19
CA ALA A 344 -22.61 1.79 -28.11
C ALA A 344 -22.40 3.30 -28.08
N GLN A 345 -21.16 3.72 -27.89
CA GLN A 345 -20.71 5.12 -27.91
C GLN A 345 -19.24 5.20 -28.34
N THR A 346 -18.69 6.40 -28.52
CA THR A 346 -17.34 6.60 -29.07
C THR A 346 -16.25 5.83 -28.35
N ASN A 347 -16.24 5.78 -27.04
CA ASN A 347 -15.26 5.04 -26.22
C ASN A 347 -15.69 3.58 -25.94
N PHE A 348 -16.83 3.13 -26.46
CA PHE A 348 -17.40 1.80 -26.25
C PHE A 348 -18.16 1.35 -27.53
N PRO A 349 -17.48 1.23 -28.67
CA PRO A 349 -18.15 1.09 -29.99
C PRO A 349 -18.86 -0.25 -30.19
N ASN A 350 -18.39 -1.33 -29.52
CA ASN A 350 -18.87 -2.69 -29.72
C ASN A 350 -19.22 -3.35 -28.36
N PRO A 351 -20.38 -2.99 -27.74
CA PRO A 351 -20.82 -3.56 -26.47
C PRO A 351 -20.95 -5.09 -26.52
N TRP A 352 -20.58 -5.76 -25.42
CA TRP A 352 -20.82 -7.18 -25.27
C TRP A 352 -22.33 -7.44 -24.99
N PRO A 353 -22.94 -8.43 -25.65
CA PRO A 353 -24.42 -8.58 -25.63
C PRO A 353 -24.98 -9.35 -24.43
N GLY A 354 -24.15 -9.80 -23.49
CA GLY A 354 -24.54 -10.76 -22.45
C GLY A 354 -24.19 -12.20 -22.83
N GLY A 355 -24.43 -13.15 -21.93
CA GLY A 355 -24.14 -14.56 -22.09
C GLY A 355 -23.19 -15.13 -21.04
N TRP A 356 -22.60 -16.28 -21.33
CA TRP A 356 -21.61 -16.87 -20.46
C TRP A 356 -20.33 -16.06 -20.43
N TRP A 357 -19.77 -15.87 -19.20
CA TRP A 357 -18.49 -15.29 -18.93
C TRP A 357 -17.70 -16.20 -17.99
N ARG A 358 -16.49 -16.58 -18.38
CA ARG A 358 -15.70 -17.64 -17.75
C ARG A 358 -14.29 -17.18 -17.44
N LEU A 359 -13.57 -17.93 -16.61
CA LEU A 359 -12.13 -17.72 -16.37
C LEU A 359 -11.33 -17.76 -17.69
N ARG A 360 -11.69 -18.66 -18.61
CA ARG A 360 -11.03 -18.75 -19.93
C ARG A 360 -11.18 -17.45 -20.73
N ASP A 361 -12.37 -16.84 -20.73
CA ASP A 361 -12.61 -15.58 -21.44
C ASP A 361 -11.73 -14.45 -20.83
N ILE A 362 -11.61 -14.40 -19.52
CA ILE A 362 -10.72 -13.44 -18.83
C ILE A 362 -9.28 -13.61 -19.30
N MET A 363 -8.75 -14.84 -19.22
CA MET A 363 -7.38 -15.17 -19.64
C MET A 363 -7.13 -14.83 -21.12
N ASP A 364 -8.11 -15.03 -22.00
CA ASP A 364 -7.97 -14.72 -23.42
C ASP A 364 -7.91 -13.21 -23.67
N TYR A 365 -8.72 -12.39 -22.96
CA TYR A 365 -8.66 -10.93 -23.05
C TYR A 365 -7.34 -10.38 -22.53
N GLU A 366 -6.87 -10.82 -21.38
CA GLU A 366 -5.57 -10.43 -20.79
C GLU A 366 -4.42 -10.86 -21.72
N ARG A 367 -4.50 -12.05 -22.30
CA ARG A 367 -3.49 -12.55 -23.23
C ARG A 367 -3.36 -11.68 -24.47
N VAL A 368 -4.48 -11.29 -25.09
CA VAL A 368 -4.44 -10.43 -26.30
C VAL A 368 -3.95 -9.03 -25.93
N ALA A 369 -4.32 -8.49 -24.77
CA ALA A 369 -3.82 -7.21 -24.29
C ALA A 369 -2.31 -7.26 -24.04
N SER A 370 -1.81 -8.31 -23.37
CA SER A 370 -0.38 -8.52 -23.07
C SER A 370 0.45 -8.73 -24.35
N ASP A 371 -0.05 -9.49 -25.32
CA ASP A 371 0.61 -9.64 -26.63
C ASP A 371 0.66 -8.30 -27.38
N ALA A 372 -0.40 -7.49 -27.33
CA ALA A 372 -0.47 -6.20 -28.01
C ALA A 372 0.51 -5.18 -27.43
N ILE A 373 0.65 -5.11 -26.10
CA ILE A 373 1.60 -4.19 -25.48
C ILE A 373 3.04 -4.65 -25.70
N PHE A 374 3.32 -5.95 -25.65
CA PHE A 374 4.65 -6.50 -25.95
C PHE A 374 5.05 -6.23 -27.40
N GLU A 375 4.14 -6.39 -28.36
CA GLU A 375 4.33 -5.99 -29.75
C GLU A 375 4.64 -4.49 -29.87
N THR A 376 3.88 -3.64 -29.17
CA THR A 376 4.07 -2.18 -29.20
C THR A 376 5.44 -1.80 -28.65
N CYS A 377 5.86 -2.39 -27.53
CA CYS A 377 7.20 -2.18 -26.97
C CYS A 377 8.31 -2.61 -27.92
N ALA A 378 8.14 -3.74 -28.62
CA ALA A 378 9.10 -4.22 -29.59
C ALA A 378 9.19 -3.30 -30.83
N ASN A 379 8.05 -2.80 -31.32
CA ASN A 379 7.97 -1.94 -32.51
C ASN A 379 8.51 -0.53 -32.25
N HIS A 380 8.32 0.00 -31.02
CA HIS A 380 8.72 1.35 -30.61
C HIS A 380 9.93 1.34 -29.66
N ARG A 381 10.78 0.31 -29.71
CA ARG A 381 11.91 0.11 -28.82
C ARG A 381 12.79 1.34 -28.65
N GLU A 382 13.25 1.93 -29.78
CA GLU A 382 14.16 3.08 -29.75
C GLU A 382 13.47 4.35 -29.25
N ASP A 383 12.20 4.54 -29.56
CA ASP A 383 11.43 5.68 -29.08
C ASP A 383 11.27 5.60 -27.56
N LEU A 384 10.85 4.45 -27.02
CA LEU A 384 10.71 4.24 -25.57
C LEU A 384 12.02 4.47 -24.80
N LEU A 385 13.16 4.00 -25.37
CA LEU A 385 14.49 4.20 -24.78
C LEU A 385 14.94 5.66 -24.85
N ARG A 386 14.60 6.38 -25.91
CA ARG A 386 14.89 7.80 -26.08
C ARG A 386 14.01 8.65 -25.16
N ASP A 387 12.74 8.27 -25.04
CA ASP A 387 11.74 9.04 -24.30
C ASP A 387 11.94 8.96 -22.79
N ILE A 388 12.37 7.82 -22.21
CA ILE A 388 12.73 7.76 -20.79
C ILE A 388 13.90 8.71 -20.47
N ALA A 389 14.92 8.80 -21.33
CA ALA A 389 16.02 9.73 -21.16
C ALA A 389 15.56 11.20 -21.32
N ALA A 390 14.70 11.48 -22.30
CA ALA A 390 14.16 12.81 -22.53
C ALA A 390 13.33 13.29 -21.34
N ARG A 391 12.48 12.43 -20.76
CA ARG A 391 11.69 12.72 -19.55
C ARG A 391 12.58 13.01 -18.36
N ALA A 392 13.58 12.19 -18.08
CA ALA A 392 14.52 12.39 -16.98
C ALA A 392 15.31 13.70 -17.13
N ARG A 393 15.70 14.08 -18.37
CA ARG A 393 16.30 15.40 -18.63
C ARG A 393 15.32 16.55 -18.40
N ALA A 394 14.07 16.42 -18.88
CA ALA A 394 13.06 17.44 -18.70
C ALA A 394 12.77 17.69 -17.21
N THR A 395 12.58 16.63 -16.43
CA THR A 395 12.42 16.71 -14.97
C THR A 395 13.61 17.40 -14.31
N THR A 396 14.86 16.99 -14.66
CA THR A 396 16.07 17.60 -14.10
C THR A 396 16.21 19.09 -14.47
N ALA A 397 15.91 19.44 -15.74
CA ALA A 397 16.01 20.81 -16.25
C ALA A 397 14.89 21.74 -15.78
N ARG A 398 13.76 21.22 -15.35
CA ARG A 398 12.63 21.97 -14.79
C ARG A 398 13.00 22.66 -13.47
N ALA A 399 13.91 22.05 -12.70
CA ALA A 399 14.37 22.61 -11.43
C ALA A 399 15.27 23.84 -11.64
N ARG A 400 15.11 24.86 -10.81
CA ARG A 400 16.04 26.00 -10.76
C ARG A 400 17.36 25.57 -10.17
N THR A 401 18.44 26.32 -10.42
CA THR A 401 19.75 26.04 -9.83
C THR A 401 19.66 26.01 -8.29
N GLY A 402 20.01 24.87 -7.69
CA GLY A 402 20.00 24.66 -6.24
C GLY A 402 18.61 24.43 -5.65
N GLU A 403 17.52 24.41 -6.44
CA GLU A 403 16.17 24.18 -5.92
C GLU A 403 16.03 22.84 -5.26
N ALA A 404 15.60 22.82 -4.00
CA ALA A 404 15.49 21.61 -3.17
C ALA A 404 14.42 21.79 -2.09
N PHE A 405 13.99 20.66 -1.52
CA PHE A 405 13.31 20.68 -0.23
C PHE A 405 14.34 20.51 0.89
N ARG A 406 14.22 21.35 1.92
CA ARG A 406 14.95 21.29 3.17
C ARG A 406 14.07 20.61 4.22
N ILE A 407 14.58 19.56 4.87
CA ILE A 407 14.00 18.90 6.04
C ILE A 407 14.87 19.30 7.24
N PRO A 408 14.47 20.31 8.04
CA PRO A 408 15.29 20.85 9.09
C PRO A 408 15.54 19.84 10.21
N ARG A 409 16.80 19.75 10.70
CA ARG A 409 17.16 18.96 11.88
C ARG A 409 16.44 19.47 13.12
N ALA A 410 16.36 20.80 13.25
CA ALA A 410 15.71 21.47 14.36
C ALA A 410 14.21 21.57 14.15
N GLN A 411 13.52 20.42 14.21
CA GLN A 411 12.06 20.37 14.19
C GLN A 411 11.53 19.48 15.32
N ARG A 412 10.23 19.59 15.62
CA ARG A 412 9.59 18.91 16.75
C ARG A 412 9.78 17.40 16.74
N ASP A 413 9.59 16.76 15.58
CA ASP A 413 9.63 15.31 15.40
C ASP A 413 10.67 14.90 14.37
N TRP A 414 11.94 15.08 14.75
CA TRP A 414 13.08 14.67 13.92
C TRP A 414 13.09 13.16 13.59
N PRO A 415 12.74 12.25 14.52
CA PRO A 415 12.70 10.82 14.18
C PRO A 415 11.73 10.49 13.02
N THR A 416 10.55 11.10 12.99
CA THR A 416 9.60 10.95 11.87
C THR A 416 10.13 11.62 10.59
N ALA A 417 10.86 12.75 10.71
CA ALA A 417 11.52 13.37 9.55
C ALA A 417 12.62 12.48 8.95
N LEU A 418 13.39 11.76 9.79
CA LEU A 418 14.35 10.74 9.33
C LEU A 418 13.65 9.55 8.66
N ARG A 419 12.47 9.16 9.12
CA ARG A 419 11.66 8.14 8.45
C ARG A 419 11.22 8.61 7.06
N LEU A 420 10.81 9.88 6.89
CA LEU A 420 10.54 10.47 5.59
C LEU A 420 11.78 10.42 4.68
N ALA A 421 12.95 10.80 5.19
CA ALA A 421 14.21 10.69 4.43
C ALA A 421 14.51 9.24 4.01
N GLY A 422 14.30 8.26 4.91
CA GLY A 422 14.43 6.83 4.62
C GLY A 422 13.47 6.37 3.52
N LEU A 423 12.23 6.82 3.54
CA LEU A 423 11.23 6.54 2.53
C LEU A 423 11.63 7.08 1.15
N LEU A 424 12.06 8.32 1.08
CA LEU A 424 12.55 8.92 -0.17
C LEU A 424 13.77 8.17 -0.72
N ALA A 425 14.70 7.72 0.13
CA ALA A 425 15.85 6.92 -0.29
C ALA A 425 15.44 5.54 -0.85
N GLU A 426 14.44 4.86 -0.27
CA GLU A 426 13.88 3.59 -0.80
C GLU A 426 13.23 3.78 -2.17
N HIS A 427 12.77 4.99 -2.47
CA HIS A 427 12.32 5.39 -3.79
C HIS A 427 13.43 5.78 -4.77
N ASN A 428 14.70 5.55 -4.43
CA ASN A 428 15.89 5.95 -5.21
C ASN A 428 16.00 7.48 -5.41
N VAL A 429 15.50 8.26 -4.45
CA VAL A 429 15.67 9.72 -4.40
C VAL A 429 17.02 10.07 -3.79
N GLU A 430 17.73 10.99 -4.41
CA GLU A 430 19.03 11.49 -3.92
C GLU A 430 18.85 12.45 -2.76
N LEU A 431 19.60 12.24 -1.69
CA LEU A 431 19.56 13.04 -0.47
C LEU A 431 20.94 13.57 -0.12
N PHE A 432 20.96 14.79 0.45
CA PHE A 432 22.18 15.45 0.92
C PHE A 432 22.02 15.98 2.34
N THR A 433 23.10 16.36 2.99
CA THR A 433 23.10 16.99 4.31
C THR A 433 24.13 18.10 4.37
N ASP A 434 23.86 19.15 5.13
CA ASP A 434 24.76 20.25 5.40
C ASP A 434 25.42 20.15 6.79
N GLU A 435 26.15 21.18 7.20
CA GLU A 435 26.86 21.23 8.49
C GLU A 435 25.89 21.35 9.69
N SER A 436 24.66 21.84 9.48
CA SER A 436 23.63 21.90 10.52
C SER A 436 22.95 20.55 10.75
N GLY A 437 23.17 19.58 9.86
CA GLY A 437 22.56 18.27 9.86
C GLY A 437 21.14 18.27 9.27
N ASP A 438 20.74 19.34 8.56
CA ASP A 438 19.52 19.37 7.77
C ASP A 438 19.63 18.40 6.59
N VAL A 439 18.51 17.76 6.22
CA VAL A 439 18.45 16.91 5.03
C VAL A 439 17.89 17.70 3.86
N TRP A 440 18.57 17.60 2.73
CA TRP A 440 18.25 18.30 1.49
C TRP A 440 17.85 17.30 0.40
N VAL A 441 16.75 17.58 -0.28
CA VAL A 441 16.19 16.78 -1.35
C VAL A 441 16.17 17.61 -2.63
N PRO A 442 17.20 17.55 -3.49
CA PRO A 442 17.26 18.36 -4.69
C PRO A 442 16.20 17.96 -5.70
N LEU A 443 15.64 18.94 -6.41
CA LEU A 443 14.69 18.70 -7.50
C LEU A 443 15.38 18.41 -8.84
N ALA A 444 16.66 18.81 -9.00
CA ALA A 444 17.46 18.53 -10.20
C ALA A 444 18.00 17.10 -10.21
N GLN A 445 17.08 16.12 -10.19
CA GLN A 445 17.36 14.68 -10.26
C GLN A 445 16.30 13.95 -11.09
N PRO A 446 16.56 12.73 -11.59
CA PRO A 446 15.60 12.02 -12.47
C PRO A 446 14.20 11.85 -11.89
N TYR A 447 14.07 11.71 -10.57
CA TYR A 447 12.78 11.59 -9.88
C TYR A 447 12.36 12.89 -9.17
N GLY A 448 12.77 14.05 -9.69
CA GLY A 448 12.42 15.36 -9.15
C GLY A 448 10.91 15.64 -9.14
N ASP A 449 10.17 15.15 -10.14
CA ASP A 449 8.71 15.28 -10.17
C ASP A 449 8.04 14.43 -9.10
N PHE A 450 8.54 13.21 -8.82
CA PHE A 450 8.08 12.42 -7.66
C PHE A 450 8.34 13.14 -6.32
N VAL A 451 9.51 13.76 -6.16
CA VAL A 451 9.82 14.57 -4.95
C VAL A 451 8.84 15.72 -4.81
N ARG A 452 8.58 16.47 -5.89
CA ARG A 452 7.63 17.58 -5.90
C ARG A 452 6.25 17.11 -5.50
N GLU A 453 5.76 16.04 -6.12
CA GLU A 453 4.44 15.47 -5.88
C GLU A 453 4.24 15.03 -4.44
N MET A 454 5.24 14.39 -3.84
CA MET A 454 5.16 13.87 -2.48
C MET A 454 5.30 14.94 -1.39
N LEU A 455 6.06 16.02 -1.65
CA LEU A 455 6.41 17.01 -0.62
C LEU A 455 5.59 18.31 -0.69
N THR A 456 4.77 18.51 -1.72
CA THR A 456 3.86 19.67 -1.83
C THR A 456 2.43 19.33 -1.40
N THR A 457 1.59 20.35 -1.36
CA THR A 457 0.13 20.20 -1.15
C THR A 457 -0.57 20.05 -2.49
N GLN A 458 -1.58 19.20 -2.54
CA GLN A 458 -2.42 18.99 -3.72
C GLN A 458 -3.63 19.94 -3.72
N ARG A 459 -4.13 20.25 -4.93
CA ARG A 459 -5.42 20.88 -5.16
C ARG A 459 -6.15 20.10 -6.24
N TYR A 460 -7.17 19.34 -5.84
CA TYR A 460 -7.94 18.53 -6.78
C TYR A 460 -8.68 19.43 -7.78
N PRO A 461 -8.55 19.17 -9.10
CA PRO A 461 -9.18 20.00 -10.12
C PRO A 461 -10.70 19.80 -10.12
N GLU A 462 -11.43 20.89 -10.36
CA GLU A 462 -12.90 20.88 -10.47
C GLU A 462 -13.38 20.39 -11.84
N VAL A 463 -13.13 19.12 -12.14
CA VAL A 463 -13.63 18.48 -13.38
C VAL A 463 -15.11 18.16 -13.22
N LYS A 464 -15.91 18.53 -14.21
CA LYS A 464 -17.34 18.24 -14.27
C LYS A 464 -17.64 17.30 -15.44
N LEU A 465 -18.57 16.37 -15.26
CA LEU A 465 -19.09 15.58 -16.36
C LEU A 465 -19.81 16.50 -17.36
N VAL A 466 -19.77 16.17 -18.63
CA VAL A 466 -20.47 16.90 -19.70
C VAL A 466 -21.96 16.97 -19.36
N GLY A 467 -22.50 18.19 -19.22
CA GLY A 467 -23.90 18.43 -18.84
C GLY A 467 -24.22 18.29 -17.35
N GLY A 468 -23.23 17.95 -16.50
CA GLY A 468 -23.39 17.86 -15.05
C GLY A 468 -22.98 19.11 -14.30
N THR A 469 -23.50 19.29 -13.10
CA THR A 469 -23.14 20.36 -12.16
C THR A 469 -22.13 19.89 -11.10
N ASP A 470 -22.09 18.60 -10.83
CA ASP A 470 -21.29 17.99 -9.78
C ASP A 470 -19.86 17.71 -10.23
N ILE A 471 -18.92 17.91 -9.32
CA ILE A 471 -17.52 17.62 -9.55
C ILE A 471 -17.32 16.10 -9.53
N VAL A 472 -16.56 15.62 -10.50
CA VAL A 472 -16.14 14.21 -10.57
C VAL A 472 -15.29 13.89 -9.36
N ARG A 473 -15.67 12.90 -8.57
CA ARG A 473 -14.86 12.43 -7.43
C ARG A 473 -13.56 11.79 -7.93
N PRO A 474 -12.45 11.93 -7.19
CA PRO A 474 -11.21 11.23 -7.50
C PRO A 474 -11.42 9.71 -7.44
N TYR A 475 -10.57 8.99 -8.16
CA TYR A 475 -10.56 7.52 -8.12
C TYR A 475 -10.34 6.97 -6.70
N ASP A 476 -9.38 7.54 -5.95
CA ASP A 476 -9.11 7.14 -4.57
C ASP A 476 -9.21 8.36 -3.61
N VAL A 477 -8.16 9.17 -3.50
CA VAL A 477 -8.13 10.32 -2.57
C VAL A 477 -7.69 11.61 -3.28
N ALA A 478 -7.94 12.75 -2.64
CA ALA A 478 -7.61 14.07 -3.18
C ALA A 478 -6.32 14.67 -2.62
N ALA A 479 -5.71 14.08 -1.59
CA ALA A 479 -4.49 14.59 -0.97
C ALA A 479 -3.58 13.48 -0.42
N TRP A 480 -2.25 13.70 -0.51
CA TRP A 480 -1.19 12.76 -0.10
C TRP A 480 0.12 13.46 0.30
N SER A 481 0.10 14.74 0.68
CA SER A 481 1.30 15.48 1.11
C SER A 481 1.98 14.78 2.29
N LEU A 482 3.14 14.18 2.07
CA LEU A 482 3.88 13.44 3.11
C LEU A 482 4.24 14.32 4.31
N PRO A 483 4.71 15.58 4.15
CA PRO A 483 5.01 16.42 5.30
C PRO A 483 3.80 16.64 6.20
N LEU A 484 2.62 16.90 5.62
CA LEU A 484 1.39 17.09 6.37
C LEU A 484 0.92 15.81 7.06
N MET A 485 0.90 14.68 6.33
CA MET A 485 0.47 13.39 6.89
C MET A 485 1.40 12.89 7.99
N MET A 486 2.70 13.06 7.82
CA MET A 486 3.69 12.63 8.80
C MET A 486 3.89 13.64 9.95
N GLY A 487 3.34 14.85 9.83
CA GLY A 487 3.48 15.90 10.86
C GLY A 487 4.91 16.43 10.98
N VAL A 488 5.63 16.52 9.86
CA VAL A 488 7.01 16.99 9.77
C VAL A 488 7.12 18.23 8.86
N THR A 489 8.19 18.98 9.02
CA THR A 489 8.49 20.15 8.20
C THR A 489 9.38 19.75 7.03
N ALA A 490 8.95 20.08 5.81
CA ALA A 490 9.77 20.12 4.60
C ALA A 490 9.42 21.39 3.84
N GLU A 491 10.41 22.20 3.52
CA GLU A 491 10.22 23.53 2.95
C GLU A 491 11.04 23.73 1.69
N ASN A 492 10.51 24.44 0.71
CA ASN A 492 11.25 24.76 -0.50
C ASN A 492 12.36 25.77 -0.17
N ALA A 493 13.59 25.47 -0.58
CA ALA A 493 14.78 26.28 -0.27
C ALA A 493 15.88 26.05 -1.31
N THR A 494 16.98 26.81 -1.22
CA THR A 494 18.16 26.63 -2.04
C THR A 494 19.19 25.80 -1.30
N MET A 495 19.57 24.67 -1.85
CA MET A 495 20.56 23.76 -1.26
C MET A 495 21.96 24.40 -1.26
N PRO A 496 22.71 24.33 -0.15
CA PRO A 496 24.10 24.82 -0.09
C PRO A 496 25.02 24.05 -1.04
N GLU A 497 25.98 24.74 -1.66
CA GLU A 497 26.95 24.14 -2.61
C GLU A 497 27.81 23.04 -1.98
N HIS A 498 28.10 23.10 -0.66
CA HIS A 498 28.94 22.14 0.04
C HIS A 498 28.13 21.00 0.71
N ALA A 499 26.85 20.88 0.42
CA ALA A 499 26.05 19.76 0.93
C ALA A 499 26.65 18.41 0.46
N LYS A 500 26.75 17.44 1.39
CA LYS A 500 27.32 16.13 1.16
C LYS A 500 26.21 15.08 0.99
N ARG A 501 26.50 14.02 0.23
CA ARG A 501 25.56 12.90 0.08
C ARG A 501 25.14 12.38 1.46
N PHE A 502 23.84 12.25 1.67
CA PHE A 502 23.27 11.72 2.90
C PHE A 502 22.81 10.27 2.70
N THR A 503 23.21 9.38 3.62
CA THR A 503 22.72 8.01 3.67
C THR A 503 21.62 7.94 4.72
N ALA A 504 20.37 7.86 4.27
CA ALA A 504 19.23 7.78 5.15
C ALA A 504 19.18 6.42 5.87
N PRO A 505 18.56 6.35 7.08
CA PRO A 505 18.27 5.08 7.72
C PRO A 505 17.33 4.22 6.85
N ALA A 506 17.56 2.91 6.84
CA ALA A 506 16.66 1.98 6.17
C ALA A 506 15.26 2.03 6.80
N LEU A 507 14.22 1.85 5.98
CA LEU A 507 12.86 1.70 6.48
C LEU A 507 12.75 0.48 7.39
N VAL A 508 12.08 0.65 8.51
CA VAL A 508 11.83 -0.44 9.43
C VAL A 508 10.67 -1.27 8.88
N THR A 509 10.96 -2.50 8.48
CA THR A 509 9.95 -3.46 8.05
C THR A 509 9.13 -3.97 9.22
N ALA A 510 7.86 -4.31 8.98
CA ALA A 510 7.04 -4.98 9.97
C ALA A 510 7.69 -6.29 10.43
N PRO A 511 7.61 -6.63 11.73
CA PRO A 511 8.00 -7.96 12.18
C PRO A 511 7.15 -9.02 11.49
N ALA A 512 7.69 -10.24 11.32
CA ALA A 512 6.87 -11.36 10.86
C ALA A 512 5.71 -11.58 11.85
N PRO A 513 4.50 -11.93 11.37
CA PRO A 513 3.34 -12.14 12.24
C PRO A 513 3.65 -13.13 13.36
N ALA A 514 3.25 -12.79 14.58
CA ALA A 514 3.42 -13.66 15.74
C ALA A 514 2.45 -14.84 15.64
N GLY A 515 2.92 -16.06 15.41
CA GLY A 515 2.08 -17.26 15.47
C GLY A 515 2.42 -18.39 14.50
N GLU A 516 3.16 -18.16 13.45
CA GLU A 516 3.56 -19.25 12.54
C GLU A 516 4.94 -19.80 12.89
N LYS A 517 4.98 -21.07 13.28
CA LYS A 517 6.24 -21.83 13.39
C LYS A 517 6.81 -22.00 11.98
N SER A 518 7.73 -21.14 11.58
CA SER A 518 8.50 -21.34 10.37
C SER A 518 9.32 -22.62 10.51
N GLY A 519 9.14 -23.52 9.57
CA GLY A 519 10.05 -24.66 9.39
C GLY A 519 11.48 -24.14 9.28
N THR A 520 12.40 -24.85 9.88
CA THR A 520 13.85 -24.61 10.06
C THR A 520 14.48 -23.75 8.97
N ARG A 521 14.71 -22.50 9.30
CA ARG A 521 15.44 -21.52 8.47
C ARG A 521 16.95 -21.67 8.68
N PRO A 522 17.78 -21.57 7.62
CA PRO A 522 19.20 -21.25 7.79
C PRO A 522 19.30 -19.80 8.32
N LYS A 523 20.03 -19.61 9.41
CA LYS A 523 20.30 -18.26 9.96
C LYS A 523 20.94 -17.37 8.89
N PRO A 524 20.39 -16.17 8.61
CA PRO A 524 21.08 -15.23 7.76
C PRO A 524 22.43 -14.86 8.42
N LYS A 525 23.49 -14.85 7.61
CA LYS A 525 24.79 -14.30 8.06
C LYS A 525 24.54 -12.88 8.52
N ALA A 526 24.94 -12.58 9.75
CA ALA A 526 24.88 -11.26 10.35
C ALA A 526 25.52 -10.26 9.38
N ALA A 527 24.71 -9.25 8.96
CA ALA A 527 25.26 -8.06 8.35
C ALA A 527 26.23 -7.45 9.35
N THR A 528 27.45 -7.18 8.89
CA THR A 528 28.49 -6.53 9.65
C THR A 528 27.96 -5.24 10.25
N SER A 529 27.83 -5.21 11.56
CA SER A 529 27.53 -4.01 12.32
C SER A 529 28.61 -2.96 11.98
N LEU A 530 28.16 -1.80 11.51
CA LEU A 530 28.99 -0.59 11.52
C LEU A 530 29.48 -0.38 12.95
N PRO A 531 30.76 -0.01 13.17
CA PRO A 531 31.27 0.20 14.49
C PRO A 531 30.58 1.42 15.09
N GLY A 532 29.60 1.16 15.97
CA GLY A 532 29.09 2.13 16.90
C GLY A 532 30.31 2.62 17.73
N LYS A 533 30.64 3.90 17.62
CA LYS A 533 31.52 4.52 18.59
C LYS A 533 30.86 4.37 19.94
N SER A 534 31.32 3.42 20.75
CA SER A 534 31.03 3.43 22.18
C SER A 534 31.51 4.79 22.69
N ALA A 535 30.57 5.62 23.12
CA ALA A 535 30.93 6.78 23.91
C ALA A 535 31.66 6.27 25.16
N LYS A 536 32.98 6.35 25.15
CA LYS A 536 33.77 6.22 26.36
C LYS A 536 33.22 7.28 27.31
N SER A 537 32.72 6.83 28.45
CA SER A 537 32.42 7.69 29.58
C SER A 537 33.58 8.65 29.81
N SER A 538 33.35 9.94 29.62
CA SER A 538 34.18 10.96 30.25
C SER A 538 33.97 10.79 31.75
N GLN A 539 34.99 10.30 32.43
CA GLN A 539 35.10 10.35 33.88
C GLN A 539 35.04 11.82 34.31
N GLY A 540 33.90 12.21 34.83
CA GLY A 540 33.66 13.46 35.48
C GLY A 540 32.50 13.30 36.44
N THR A 541 32.75 13.26 37.75
CA THR A 541 31.88 13.30 38.92
C THR A 541 30.89 12.13 39.06
N SER A 542 31.08 11.34 40.10
CA SER A 542 30.36 10.12 40.49
C SER A 542 28.95 10.38 41.05
N GLY A 543 28.02 10.76 40.18
CA GLY A 543 26.58 10.54 40.41
C GLY A 543 26.16 9.24 39.71
N GLN A 544 25.58 8.28 40.45
CA GLN A 544 25.07 7.04 39.84
C GLN A 544 23.79 7.38 39.06
N LEU A 545 23.80 7.21 37.73
CA LEU A 545 22.63 7.43 36.90
C LEU A 545 21.45 6.54 37.37
N GLN A 546 20.28 7.14 37.57
CA GLN A 546 19.06 6.43 38.02
C GLN A 546 18.18 5.93 36.89
N GLY A 547 18.31 6.51 35.67
CA GLY A 547 17.51 6.14 34.50
C GLY A 547 17.56 7.21 33.44
N SER A 548 16.50 7.26 32.60
CA SER A 548 16.46 8.19 31.46
C SER A 548 15.06 8.79 31.22
N LEU A 549 15.03 9.83 30.39
CA LEU A 549 13.82 10.42 29.82
C LEU A 549 13.73 10.05 28.33
N LEU A 550 12.59 9.48 27.94
CA LEU A 550 12.24 9.19 26.55
C LEU A 550 11.28 10.27 26.05
N PRO A 551 11.62 11.03 24.98
CA PRO A 551 10.78 12.10 24.47
C PRO A 551 9.45 11.59 23.94
N PRO A 552 8.37 12.41 23.95
CA PRO A 552 7.11 12.06 23.31
C PRO A 552 7.28 12.07 21.78
N GLY A 553 6.48 11.26 21.10
CA GLY A 553 6.43 11.19 19.65
C GLY A 553 6.03 9.81 19.15
N PRO A 554 5.51 9.67 17.93
CA PRO A 554 5.07 8.38 17.42
C PRO A 554 6.23 7.37 17.37
N GLU A 555 7.42 7.77 16.91
CA GLU A 555 8.56 6.85 16.81
C GLU A 555 9.08 6.37 18.18
N SER A 556 8.91 7.15 19.23
CA SER A 556 9.26 6.76 20.61
C SER A 556 8.41 5.63 21.18
N ALA A 557 7.23 5.37 20.61
CA ALA A 557 6.30 4.36 21.14
C ALA A 557 6.89 2.94 21.13
N ARG A 558 7.76 2.62 20.15
CA ARG A 558 8.44 1.32 20.09
C ARG A 558 9.35 1.10 21.30
N ALA A 559 10.18 2.08 21.61
CA ALA A 559 11.07 2.05 22.77
C ALA A 559 10.28 2.06 24.09
N LEU A 560 9.18 2.85 24.16
CA LEU A 560 8.29 2.86 25.32
C LEU A 560 7.64 1.50 25.55
N ASN A 561 7.13 0.84 24.53
CA ASN A 561 6.54 -0.49 24.64
C ASN A 561 7.57 -1.56 25.03
N ALA A 562 8.82 -1.45 24.59
CA ALA A 562 9.90 -2.32 25.04
C ALA A 562 10.20 -2.09 26.54
N ALA A 563 10.27 -0.83 26.98
CA ALA A 563 10.44 -0.47 28.39
C ALA A 563 9.30 -1.02 29.27
N LEU A 564 8.05 -0.87 28.85
CA LEU A 564 6.88 -1.38 29.58
C LEU A 564 6.88 -2.91 29.72
N LYS A 565 7.41 -3.63 28.72
CA LYS A 565 7.51 -5.11 28.74
C LYS A 565 8.66 -5.63 29.60
N SER A 566 9.64 -4.78 29.96
CA SER A 566 10.83 -5.20 30.72
C SER A 566 10.57 -5.50 32.19
N GLY A 567 9.43 -5.03 32.72
CA GLY A 567 9.12 -5.04 34.14
C GLY A 567 9.75 -3.91 34.94
N GLY A 568 10.51 -3.00 34.31
CA GLY A 568 11.03 -1.78 34.88
C GLY A 568 9.92 -0.75 35.19
N LYS A 569 10.24 0.24 35.99
CA LYS A 569 9.32 1.32 36.32
C LYS A 569 9.26 2.36 35.21
N VAL A 570 8.06 2.61 34.69
CA VAL A 570 7.77 3.65 33.70
C VAL A 570 6.71 4.58 34.27
N THR A 571 6.99 5.89 34.25
CA THR A 571 6.00 6.93 34.54
C THR A 571 5.94 7.92 33.40
N ARG A 572 4.78 8.56 33.18
CA ARG A 572 4.59 9.55 32.12
C ARG A 572 4.27 10.90 32.71
N LEU A 573 4.99 11.93 32.29
CA LEU A 573 4.81 13.30 32.77
C LEU A 573 3.76 14.00 31.92
N PHE A 574 2.86 14.73 32.59
CA PHE A 574 1.90 15.60 31.91
C PHE A 574 2.01 17.01 32.51
N SER A 575 2.03 18.02 31.66
CA SER A 575 2.04 19.42 32.08
C SER A 575 1.14 20.23 31.17
N ASP A 576 0.33 21.09 31.76
CA ASP A 576 -0.48 22.09 31.08
C ASP A 576 0.30 23.40 30.83
N LYS A 577 1.53 23.49 31.34
CA LYS A 577 2.41 24.66 31.22
C LYS A 577 3.66 24.34 30.41
N PRO A 578 4.21 25.31 29.66
CA PRO A 578 5.52 25.16 29.03
C PRO A 578 6.57 24.79 30.08
N SER A 579 7.28 23.69 29.87
CA SER A 579 8.35 23.22 30.74
C SER A 579 9.54 22.76 29.90
N GLU A 580 10.74 22.69 30.50
CA GLU A 580 11.92 22.13 29.84
C GLU A 580 11.73 20.65 29.44
N ILE A 581 10.80 19.95 30.08
CA ILE A 581 10.45 18.57 29.77
C ILE A 581 9.08 18.56 29.07
N PRO A 582 9.02 18.17 27.80
CA PRO A 582 7.77 18.14 27.04
C PRO A 582 6.69 17.26 27.68
N SER A 583 5.44 17.70 27.66
CA SER A 583 4.30 16.89 28.11
C SER A 583 4.22 15.58 27.32
N GLY A 584 4.06 14.45 27.99
CA GLY A 584 4.08 13.11 27.41
C GLY A 584 5.44 12.41 27.47
N THR A 585 6.49 13.07 27.98
CA THR A 585 7.80 12.43 28.21
C THR A 585 7.66 11.25 29.18
N ALA A 586 8.23 10.10 28.82
CA ALA A 586 8.31 8.94 29.70
C ALA A 586 9.59 8.98 30.53
N VAL A 587 9.44 8.74 31.85
CA VAL A 587 10.52 8.58 32.82
C VAL A 587 10.76 7.09 33.01
N LEU A 588 11.96 6.62 32.73
CA LEU A 588 12.35 5.22 32.77
C LEU A 588 13.36 4.99 33.88
N ASP A 589 13.12 4.01 34.76
CA ASP A 589 14.18 3.52 35.65
C ASP A 589 15.28 2.80 34.82
N TRP A 590 16.31 2.30 35.48
CA TRP A 590 17.44 1.71 34.77
C TRP A 590 17.05 0.46 33.96
N THR A 591 16.20 -0.44 34.49
CA THR A 591 15.73 -1.63 33.78
C THR A 591 14.92 -1.28 32.54
N ALA A 592 14.01 -0.30 32.65
CA ALA A 592 13.23 0.21 31.53
C ALA A 592 14.11 0.92 30.49
N THR A 593 15.14 1.66 30.93
CA THR A 593 16.11 2.33 30.07
C THR A 593 16.88 1.34 29.19
N GLU A 594 17.45 0.29 29.76
CA GLU A 594 18.18 -0.75 29.00
C GLU A 594 17.30 -1.45 27.95
N ALA A 595 16.03 -1.66 28.26
CA ALA A 595 15.10 -2.25 27.31
C ALA A 595 14.71 -1.27 26.19
N ALA A 596 14.52 0.02 26.54
CA ALA A 596 14.24 1.07 25.56
C ALA A 596 15.39 1.27 24.59
N GLU A 597 16.65 1.30 25.06
CA GLU A 597 17.85 1.44 24.22
C GLU A 597 17.93 0.43 23.09
N LYS A 598 17.61 -0.84 23.37
CA LYS A 598 17.63 -1.93 22.38
C LYS A 598 16.56 -1.78 21.29
N ALA A 599 15.56 -0.95 21.53
CA ALA A 599 14.41 -0.73 20.65
C ALA A 599 14.33 0.70 20.09
N LEU A 600 15.35 1.52 20.31
CA LEU A 600 15.38 2.91 19.82
C LEU A 600 15.37 2.94 18.29
N PRO A 601 14.41 3.61 17.67
CA PRO A 601 14.49 3.90 16.25
C PRO A 601 15.49 5.03 15.96
N PRO A 602 15.92 5.19 14.70
CA PRO A 602 16.80 6.28 14.31
C PRO A 602 16.26 7.65 14.74
N GLY A 603 17.13 8.49 15.29
CA GLY A 603 16.80 9.86 15.71
C GLY A 603 16.12 10.00 17.06
N VAL A 604 15.68 8.93 17.70
CA VAL A 604 15.18 8.97 19.09
C VAL A 604 16.37 8.87 20.05
N GLU A 605 16.48 9.82 20.97
CA GLU A 605 17.58 9.90 21.93
C GLU A 605 17.04 9.87 23.37
N LEU A 606 17.67 9.05 24.23
CA LEU A 606 17.41 9.04 25.66
C LEU A 606 18.22 10.13 26.36
N LYS A 607 17.59 10.87 27.27
CA LYS A 607 18.28 11.84 28.14
C LYS A 607 18.51 11.21 29.52
N TYR A 608 19.74 10.77 29.79
CA TYR A 608 20.11 10.15 31.06
C TYR A 608 20.06 11.15 32.22
N ARG A 609 19.68 10.69 33.43
CA ARG A 609 19.52 11.50 34.61
C ARG A 609 20.07 10.83 35.87
N GLU A 610 20.74 11.61 36.73
CA GLU A 610 21.19 11.22 38.08
C GLU A 610 20.03 11.24 39.10
N SER A 611 18.98 12.01 38.82
CA SER A 611 17.72 12.01 39.58
C SER A 611 16.52 12.04 38.62
N LEU A 612 15.54 11.20 38.88
CA LEU A 612 14.32 11.10 38.04
C LEU A 612 13.19 11.99 38.61
N PRO A 613 12.41 12.65 37.73
CA PRO A 613 11.17 13.32 38.17
C PRO A 613 10.25 12.34 38.91
N LYS A 614 9.67 12.82 40.05
CA LYS A 614 8.77 12.01 40.89
C LYS A 614 7.31 12.19 40.53
N ASP A 615 6.99 13.32 39.87
CA ASP A 615 5.62 13.67 39.50
C ASP A 615 5.33 13.03 38.12
N GLY A 616 4.28 12.19 38.08
CA GLY A 616 3.87 11.53 36.83
C GLY A 616 2.93 10.37 37.11
N GLN A 617 2.25 9.92 36.06
CA GLN A 617 1.35 8.76 36.09
C GLN A 617 2.13 7.48 35.76
N ALA A 618 2.04 6.48 36.65
CA ALA A 618 2.63 5.18 36.42
C ALA A 618 1.93 4.49 35.22
N LEU A 619 2.73 3.92 34.33
CA LEU A 619 2.25 3.15 33.19
C LEU A 619 2.60 1.68 33.34
N THR A 620 1.70 0.84 32.82
CA THR A 620 1.95 -0.59 32.56
C THR A 620 1.70 -0.90 31.08
N ALA A 621 2.18 -2.05 30.61
CA ALA A 621 1.95 -2.46 29.23
C ALA A 621 0.44 -2.68 29.00
N PRO A 622 -0.22 -1.93 28.09
CA PRO A 622 -1.65 -2.07 27.85
C PRO A 622 -1.98 -3.40 27.18
N ARG A 623 -3.01 -4.09 27.65
CA ARG A 623 -3.60 -5.26 27.00
C ARG A 623 -4.64 -4.77 26.00
N VAL A 624 -4.25 -4.67 24.76
CA VAL A 624 -5.07 -4.08 23.69
C VAL A 624 -5.81 -5.16 22.92
N ALA A 625 -7.07 -4.89 22.59
CA ALA A 625 -7.85 -5.72 21.66
C ALA A 625 -8.40 -4.87 20.52
N ILE A 626 -8.55 -5.50 19.33
CA ILE A 626 -9.19 -4.89 18.17
C ILE A 626 -10.33 -5.76 17.67
N TYR A 627 -11.48 -5.15 17.43
CA TYR A 627 -12.63 -5.83 16.86
C TYR A 627 -12.42 -6.15 15.39
N LYS A 628 -12.63 -7.40 15.01
CA LYS A 628 -12.58 -7.90 13.64
C LYS A 628 -13.93 -8.48 13.24
N PRO A 629 -14.70 -7.77 12.40
CA PRO A 629 -15.97 -8.29 11.89
C PRO A 629 -15.72 -9.42 10.87
N TRP A 630 -16.74 -10.22 10.58
CA TRP A 630 -16.72 -11.20 9.49
C TRP A 630 -16.77 -10.56 8.09
N ALA A 631 -17.21 -9.30 7.98
CA ALA A 631 -16.96 -8.51 6.79
C ALA A 631 -15.51 -7.99 6.85
N ALA A 632 -14.66 -8.44 5.93
CA ALA A 632 -13.24 -8.06 5.89
C ALA A 632 -13.07 -6.54 5.95
N SER A 633 -12.25 -6.04 6.89
CA SER A 633 -12.00 -4.61 7.10
C SER A 633 -10.53 -4.28 6.91
N MET A 634 -10.22 -3.48 5.90
CA MET A 634 -8.86 -2.97 5.66
C MET A 634 -8.38 -2.10 6.81
N ASP A 635 -9.26 -1.29 7.41
CA ASP A 635 -8.89 -0.43 8.55
C ASP A 635 -8.54 -1.24 9.82
N GLU A 636 -9.21 -2.40 10.04
CA GLU A 636 -8.78 -3.35 11.08
C GLU A 636 -7.35 -3.82 10.80
N GLY A 637 -7.08 -4.26 9.59
CA GLY A 637 -5.79 -4.77 9.20
C GLY A 637 -4.67 -3.73 9.28
N TRP A 638 -4.90 -2.51 8.79
CA TRP A 638 -3.95 -1.41 8.93
C TRP A 638 -3.69 -1.03 10.40
N THR A 639 -4.73 -1.02 11.23
CA THR A 639 -4.57 -0.73 12.65
C THR A 639 -3.76 -1.83 13.34
N ARG A 640 -4.02 -3.09 13.03
CA ARG A 640 -3.24 -4.24 13.50
C ARG A 640 -1.79 -4.16 13.06
N PHE A 641 -1.53 -3.88 11.79
CA PHE A 641 -0.19 -3.65 11.25
C PHE A 641 0.56 -2.58 12.05
N LEU A 642 -0.05 -1.40 12.22
CA LEU A 642 0.55 -0.30 12.96
C LEU A 642 0.90 -0.70 14.40
N LEU A 643 -0.04 -1.27 15.13
CA LEU A 643 0.16 -1.60 16.54
C LEU A 643 1.22 -2.69 16.74
N GLU A 644 1.27 -3.70 15.89
CA GLU A 644 2.30 -4.72 15.89
C GLU A 644 3.67 -4.14 15.55
N GLN A 645 3.76 -3.24 14.55
CA GLN A 645 4.99 -2.54 14.18
C GLN A 645 5.57 -1.72 15.34
N TYR A 646 4.70 -1.08 16.14
CA TYR A 646 5.10 -0.30 17.30
C TYR A 646 5.20 -1.12 18.59
N GLY A 647 5.02 -2.44 18.50
CA GLY A 647 5.27 -3.37 19.61
C GLY A 647 4.18 -3.42 20.67
N PHE A 648 2.94 -3.01 20.39
CA PHE A 648 1.82 -3.23 21.29
C PHE A 648 1.47 -4.74 21.37
N GLN A 649 0.96 -5.16 22.53
CA GLN A 649 0.36 -6.49 22.70
C GLN A 649 -1.09 -6.43 22.23
N LEU A 650 -1.38 -7.05 21.09
CA LEU A 650 -2.68 -6.97 20.44
C LEU A 650 -3.37 -8.34 20.38
N THR A 651 -4.68 -8.36 20.65
CA THR A 651 -5.55 -9.52 20.48
C THR A 651 -6.71 -9.15 19.57
N THR A 652 -6.94 -9.94 18.52
CA THR A 652 -8.12 -9.80 17.66
C THR A 652 -9.36 -10.39 18.36
N LEU A 653 -10.48 -9.65 18.35
CA LEU A 653 -11.76 -10.05 18.92
C LEU A 653 -12.80 -10.31 17.83
N ASP A 654 -13.41 -11.46 17.88
CA ASP A 654 -14.60 -11.80 17.10
C ASP A 654 -15.91 -11.46 17.86
N ASN A 655 -17.04 -11.57 17.15
CA ASN A 655 -18.36 -11.30 17.69
C ASN A 655 -18.65 -12.13 18.96
N ALA A 656 -18.39 -13.45 18.90
CA ALA A 656 -18.69 -14.39 19.98
C ALA A 656 -17.93 -14.05 21.28
N THR A 657 -16.68 -13.64 21.15
CA THR A 657 -15.84 -13.24 22.30
C THR A 657 -16.40 -11.99 22.98
N ILE A 658 -16.84 -11.00 22.19
CA ILE A 658 -17.42 -9.77 22.75
C ILE A 658 -18.80 -10.05 23.38
N GLN A 659 -19.66 -10.84 22.75
CA GLN A 659 -20.99 -11.24 23.25
C GLN A 659 -20.89 -12.02 24.56
N LYS A 660 -19.85 -12.86 24.74
CA LYS A 660 -19.61 -13.60 25.97
C LYS A 660 -19.34 -12.70 27.17
N GLY A 661 -18.84 -11.48 26.97
CA GLY A 661 -18.52 -10.53 28.03
C GLY A 661 -17.28 -10.88 28.85
N GLY A 662 -17.14 -10.32 30.03
CA GLY A 662 -15.98 -10.53 30.92
C GLY A 662 -14.70 -9.87 30.36
N LEU A 663 -14.81 -8.90 29.50
CA LEU A 663 -13.70 -8.34 28.70
C LEU A 663 -12.69 -7.58 29.58
N ARG A 664 -13.13 -6.89 30.65
CA ARG A 664 -12.23 -6.06 31.48
C ARG A 664 -11.16 -6.88 32.22
N ALA A 665 -11.45 -8.11 32.54
CA ALA A 665 -10.45 -9.01 33.14
C ALA A 665 -9.28 -9.31 32.20
N ARG A 666 -9.51 -9.25 30.87
CA ARG A 666 -8.56 -9.62 29.83
C ARG A 666 -7.90 -8.42 29.18
N PHE A 667 -8.62 -7.31 29.01
CA PHE A 667 -8.20 -6.16 28.21
C PHE A 667 -8.33 -4.85 28.99
N ASP A 668 -7.46 -3.90 28.67
CA ASP A 668 -7.47 -2.54 29.17
C ASP A 668 -8.08 -1.58 28.13
N ALA A 669 -7.83 -1.84 26.84
CA ALA A 669 -8.40 -1.08 25.73
C ALA A 669 -8.99 -2.01 24.65
N ILE A 670 -10.12 -1.57 24.07
CA ILE A 670 -10.74 -2.19 22.88
C ILE A 670 -10.88 -1.13 21.81
N ILE A 671 -10.46 -1.47 20.57
CA ILE A 671 -10.56 -0.60 19.40
C ILE A 671 -11.67 -1.10 18.49
N LEU A 672 -12.57 -0.21 18.08
CA LEU A 672 -13.48 -0.39 16.96
C LEU A 672 -12.90 0.38 15.76
N PRO A 673 -12.36 -0.33 14.75
CA PRO A 673 -11.80 0.30 13.55
C PRO A 673 -12.90 0.97 12.71
N ASP A 674 -12.53 1.66 11.62
CA ASP A 674 -13.52 2.26 10.72
C ASP A 674 -14.36 1.19 10.02
N VAL A 675 -15.46 0.85 10.66
CA VAL A 675 -16.47 -0.11 10.18
C VAL A 675 -17.85 0.53 10.40
N SER A 676 -18.76 0.42 9.44
CA SER A 676 -20.09 1.00 9.56
C SER A 676 -20.87 0.38 10.71
N LYS A 677 -21.75 1.17 11.32
CA LYS A 677 -22.59 0.73 12.44
C LYS A 677 -23.46 -0.48 12.09
N GLU A 678 -23.89 -0.60 10.84
CA GLU A 678 -24.69 -1.73 10.34
C GLU A 678 -23.86 -3.02 10.36
N VAL A 679 -22.63 -2.97 9.89
CA VAL A 679 -21.72 -4.13 9.91
C VAL A 679 -21.36 -4.51 11.34
N ILE A 680 -21.07 -3.53 12.22
CA ILE A 680 -20.80 -3.81 13.64
C ILE A 680 -22.03 -4.47 14.29
N ALA A 681 -23.23 -3.93 14.07
CA ALA A 681 -24.45 -4.42 14.71
C ALA A 681 -24.91 -5.76 14.15
N THR A 682 -24.90 -5.95 12.83
CA THR A 682 -25.59 -7.07 12.16
C THR A 682 -24.68 -7.97 11.33
N GLY A 683 -23.44 -7.56 11.06
CA GLY A 683 -22.50 -8.22 10.15
C GLY A 683 -22.78 -7.98 8.66
N LYS A 684 -23.81 -7.20 8.34
CA LYS A 684 -24.23 -6.96 6.94
C LYS A 684 -23.96 -5.51 6.55
N PRO A 685 -23.21 -5.25 5.47
CA PRO A 685 -23.08 -3.90 4.94
C PRO A 685 -24.43 -3.40 4.41
N LYS A 686 -24.64 -2.09 4.49
CA LYS A 686 -25.74 -1.45 3.78
C LYS A 686 -25.48 -1.60 2.28
N ARG A 687 -26.42 -2.20 1.54
CA ARG A 687 -26.31 -2.28 0.09
C ARG A 687 -26.46 -0.88 -0.50
N GLU A 688 -25.49 -0.45 -1.29
CA GLU A 688 -25.68 0.69 -2.19
C GLU A 688 -26.51 0.20 -3.37
N ASP A 689 -27.67 0.82 -3.60
CA ASP A 689 -28.57 0.48 -4.71
C ASP A 689 -27.82 0.68 -6.04
N GLY A 690 -27.66 -0.38 -6.83
CA GLY A 690 -27.20 -0.33 -8.22
C GLY A 690 -25.95 -1.14 -8.57
N ALA A 691 -25.16 -1.67 -7.65
CA ALA A 691 -24.02 -2.52 -7.98
C ALA A 691 -24.37 -4.01 -7.77
N MET A 692 -24.88 -4.65 -8.81
CA MET A 692 -25.07 -6.10 -8.83
C MET A 692 -23.73 -6.76 -9.18
N THR A 693 -23.01 -7.17 -8.15
CA THR A 693 -21.89 -8.10 -8.28
C THR A 693 -22.37 -9.51 -7.95
N TYR A 694 -21.67 -10.54 -8.46
CA TYR A 694 -21.90 -11.91 -8.03
C TYR A 694 -21.92 -11.98 -6.51
N PHE A 695 -23.04 -12.39 -5.94
CA PHE A 695 -23.28 -12.38 -4.51
C PHE A 695 -23.49 -13.79 -4.00
N VAL A 696 -22.64 -14.20 -3.06
CA VAL A 696 -22.78 -15.45 -2.32
C VAL A 696 -22.74 -15.14 -0.84
N ASP A 697 -23.70 -15.66 -0.09
CA ASP A 697 -23.72 -15.53 1.37
C ASP A 697 -22.46 -16.17 1.99
N LEU A 698 -21.97 -15.59 3.09
CA LEU A 698 -20.92 -16.22 3.85
C LEU A 698 -21.41 -17.54 4.47
N PRO A 699 -20.54 -18.55 4.57
CA PRO A 699 -20.90 -19.82 5.23
C PRO A 699 -21.25 -19.63 6.69
N PRO A 700 -22.06 -20.53 7.28
CA PRO A 700 -22.36 -20.52 8.71
C PRO A 700 -21.06 -20.50 9.55
N GLY A 701 -21.06 -19.71 10.62
CA GLY A 701 -19.87 -19.48 11.45
C GLY A 701 -19.04 -18.27 11.06
N TYR A 702 -19.28 -17.69 9.88
CA TYR A 702 -18.63 -16.45 9.38
C TYR A 702 -19.65 -15.33 9.14
N THR A 703 -20.71 -15.27 9.93
CA THR A 703 -21.82 -14.31 9.79
C THR A 703 -22.17 -13.67 11.12
N GLY A 704 -22.99 -12.60 11.08
CA GLY A 704 -23.49 -11.90 12.25
C GLY A 704 -22.61 -10.74 12.70
N GLY A 705 -23.19 -9.89 13.52
CA GLY A 705 -22.54 -8.76 14.18
C GLY A 705 -22.52 -8.91 15.69
N LEU A 706 -22.33 -7.79 16.40
CA LEU A 706 -22.28 -7.77 17.87
C LEU A 706 -23.64 -7.96 18.53
N ASP A 707 -24.73 -7.64 17.84
CA ASP A 707 -26.10 -7.67 18.36
C ASP A 707 -26.26 -6.87 19.68
N LYS A 708 -27.33 -7.13 20.43
CA LYS A 708 -27.61 -6.50 21.75
C LYS A 708 -26.66 -7.00 22.84
N GLU A 709 -26.27 -8.26 22.77
CA GLU A 709 -25.36 -8.91 23.73
C GLU A 709 -23.96 -8.37 23.61
N GLY A 710 -23.45 -8.19 22.41
CA GLY A 710 -22.14 -7.57 22.19
C GLY A 710 -22.11 -6.09 22.58
N ALA A 711 -23.19 -5.34 22.28
CA ALA A 711 -23.34 -3.96 22.76
C ALA A 711 -23.32 -3.89 24.30
N LYS A 712 -24.01 -4.84 24.97
CA LYS A 712 -23.97 -4.96 26.44
C LYS A 712 -22.56 -5.30 26.92
N GLY A 713 -21.88 -6.23 26.29
CA GLY A 713 -20.50 -6.61 26.66
C GLY A 713 -19.52 -5.44 26.59
N LEU A 714 -19.63 -4.56 25.57
CA LEU A 714 -18.86 -3.34 25.48
C LEU A 714 -19.23 -2.30 26.55
N LYS A 715 -20.51 -2.15 26.88
CA LYS A 715 -20.97 -1.25 27.95
C LYS A 715 -20.45 -1.71 29.31
N ASP A 716 -20.55 -3.00 29.61
CA ASP A 716 -20.04 -3.60 30.83
C ASP A 716 -18.51 -3.42 30.95
N PHE A 717 -17.79 -3.55 29.82
CA PHE A 717 -16.34 -3.31 29.72
C PHE A 717 -15.98 -1.87 30.09
N VAL A 718 -16.64 -0.88 29.51
CA VAL A 718 -16.41 0.54 29.83
C VAL A 718 -16.79 0.84 31.26
N GLY A 719 -17.99 0.39 31.70
CA GLY A 719 -18.47 0.61 33.08
C GLY A 719 -17.50 0.08 34.14
N ALA A 720 -16.77 -1.01 33.85
CA ALA A 720 -15.78 -1.62 34.70
C ALA A 720 -14.37 -1.02 34.61
N GLY A 721 -14.17 0.13 33.92
CA GLY A 721 -12.90 0.84 33.82
C GLY A 721 -12.09 0.53 32.56
N GLY A 722 -12.70 -0.03 31.52
CA GLY A 722 -12.07 -0.23 30.20
C GLY A 722 -12.09 1.02 29.35
N THR A 723 -11.14 1.14 28.41
CA THR A 723 -11.10 2.21 27.40
C THR A 723 -11.59 1.69 26.07
N LEU A 724 -12.66 2.27 25.51
CA LEU A 724 -13.19 1.99 24.18
C LEU A 724 -12.78 3.11 23.23
N VAL A 725 -12.08 2.76 22.15
CA VAL A 725 -11.64 3.72 21.10
C VAL A 725 -12.36 3.39 19.80
N ALA A 726 -13.00 4.38 19.18
CA ALA A 726 -13.69 4.21 17.91
C ALA A 726 -13.19 5.20 16.85
N PHE A 727 -13.05 4.72 15.60
CA PHE A 727 -12.60 5.51 14.47
C PHE A 727 -13.71 5.76 13.47
N SER A 728 -13.75 6.99 12.95
CA SER A 728 -14.58 7.34 11.79
C SER A 728 -16.00 6.76 11.90
N SER A 729 -16.47 5.94 10.97
CA SER A 729 -17.84 5.40 10.92
C SER A 729 -18.25 4.58 12.16
N ALA A 730 -17.29 3.97 12.86
CA ALA A 730 -17.59 3.22 14.09
C ALA A 730 -18.04 4.13 15.25
N CYS A 731 -17.73 5.43 15.19
CA CYS A 731 -18.19 6.41 16.17
C CYS A 731 -19.73 6.49 16.24
N ASP A 732 -20.42 6.36 15.09
CA ASP A 732 -21.89 6.39 15.05
C ASP A 732 -22.51 5.21 15.80
N TYR A 733 -21.87 4.00 15.74
CA TYR A 733 -22.30 2.86 16.54
C TYR A 733 -22.18 3.13 18.04
N VAL A 734 -21.05 3.70 18.47
CA VAL A 734 -20.81 4.01 19.90
C VAL A 734 -21.76 5.09 20.39
N ILE A 735 -21.95 6.18 19.64
CA ILE A 735 -22.89 7.26 19.96
C ILE A 735 -24.32 6.70 20.16
N GLU A 736 -24.78 5.85 19.24
CA GLU A 736 -26.12 5.27 19.28
C GLU A 736 -26.30 4.29 20.47
N GLN A 737 -25.29 3.46 20.73
CA GLN A 737 -25.37 2.42 21.77
C GLN A 737 -25.18 2.96 23.18
N PHE A 738 -24.29 3.94 23.41
CA PHE A 738 -23.87 4.32 24.76
C PHE A 738 -24.63 5.51 25.38
N ASN A 739 -25.50 6.17 24.61
CA ASN A 739 -26.28 7.33 25.07
C ASN A 739 -25.40 8.42 25.73
N ILE A 740 -24.29 8.78 25.07
CA ILE A 740 -23.33 9.76 25.52
C ILE A 740 -23.70 11.18 25.05
N PRO A 741 -23.21 12.27 25.71
CA PRO A 741 -23.53 13.66 25.32
C PRO A 741 -22.78 14.13 24.10
N VAL A 742 -22.78 13.30 23.03
CA VAL A 742 -22.10 13.53 21.75
C VAL A 742 -23.03 13.13 20.62
N THR A 743 -23.04 13.91 19.54
CA THR A 743 -23.77 13.58 18.31
C THR A 743 -22.87 13.79 17.09
N ASN A 744 -23.07 13.01 16.03
CA ASN A 744 -22.46 13.30 14.74
C ASN A 744 -23.23 14.43 14.06
N ALA A 745 -22.61 15.61 13.93
CA ALA A 745 -23.20 16.80 13.33
C ALA A 745 -23.48 16.64 11.82
N LEU A 746 -22.80 15.71 11.15
CA LEU A 746 -22.93 15.47 9.72
C LEU A 746 -23.83 14.28 9.36
N ALA A 747 -24.39 13.56 10.35
CA ALA A 747 -25.19 12.34 10.12
C ALA A 747 -26.40 12.53 9.19
N LYS A 748 -26.92 13.76 9.07
CA LYS A 748 -28.09 14.09 8.22
C LYS A 748 -27.75 15.00 7.05
N VAL A 749 -26.47 15.34 6.87
CA VAL A 749 -26.00 16.19 5.77
C VAL A 749 -25.87 15.34 4.50
N SER A 750 -26.49 15.81 3.41
CA SER A 750 -26.45 15.09 2.13
C SER A 750 -25.08 15.19 1.45
N GLY A 751 -24.78 14.23 0.57
CA GLY A 751 -23.56 14.28 -0.25
C GLY A 751 -23.48 15.50 -1.18
N ASN A 752 -24.63 16.16 -1.46
CA ASN A 752 -24.67 17.40 -2.23
C ASN A 752 -24.30 18.64 -1.40
N GLU A 753 -24.40 18.56 -0.08
CA GLU A 753 -24.10 19.65 0.86
C GLU A 753 -22.69 19.52 1.46
N PHE A 754 -22.19 18.29 1.62
CA PHE A 754 -20.86 18.02 2.15
C PHE A 754 -20.18 16.91 1.36
N GLY A 755 -18.92 17.14 0.98
CA GLY A 755 -18.06 16.17 0.32
C GLY A 755 -16.59 16.40 0.67
N CYS A 756 -15.93 15.32 1.10
CA CYS A 756 -14.50 15.31 1.42
C CYS A 756 -13.92 13.95 1.02
N PRO A 757 -13.43 13.81 -0.24
CA PRO A 757 -13.00 12.52 -0.78
C PRO A 757 -11.52 12.25 -0.48
N GLY A 758 -11.14 12.15 0.81
CA GLY A 758 -9.76 11.89 1.20
C GLY A 758 -8.88 13.14 1.09
N SER A 759 -9.13 14.13 1.94
CA SER A 759 -8.38 15.39 2.00
C SER A 759 -7.71 15.58 3.36
N LEU A 760 -6.71 16.46 3.40
CA LEU A 760 -6.04 16.83 4.64
C LEU A 760 -6.66 18.12 5.18
N LEU A 761 -7.25 18.04 6.37
CA LEU A 761 -7.95 19.12 7.03
C LEU A 761 -7.20 19.55 8.30
N ARG A 762 -7.21 20.86 8.58
CA ARG A 762 -6.65 21.44 9.80
C ARG A 762 -7.52 21.12 11.00
N ALA A 763 -6.88 20.78 12.11
CA ALA A 763 -7.54 20.72 13.41
C ALA A 763 -6.67 21.34 14.50
N ASN A 764 -7.32 22.10 15.41
CA ASN A 764 -6.70 22.70 16.59
C ASN A 764 -6.77 21.70 17.74
N VAL A 765 -5.64 21.34 18.33
CA VAL A 765 -5.51 20.34 19.40
C VAL A 765 -5.50 21.03 20.77
N ARG A 766 -6.38 20.60 21.66
CA ARG A 766 -6.39 21.06 23.04
C ARG A 766 -5.17 20.54 23.80
N GLN A 767 -4.32 21.45 24.25
CA GLN A 767 -3.11 21.14 24.99
C GLN A 767 -3.41 20.80 26.47
N GLY A 768 -2.45 20.19 27.17
CA GLY A 768 -2.51 19.90 28.60
C GLY A 768 -3.30 18.64 28.99
N LEU A 769 -3.78 17.86 28.04
CA LEU A 769 -4.48 16.60 28.33
C LEU A 769 -3.57 15.39 28.08
N ALA A 770 -3.72 14.33 28.88
CA ALA A 770 -2.99 13.08 28.68
C ALA A 770 -3.25 12.46 27.28
N LEU A 771 -4.48 12.61 26.76
CA LEU A 771 -4.88 12.12 25.43
C LEU A 771 -4.26 12.89 24.25
N THR A 772 -3.79 14.12 24.47
CA THR A 772 -3.18 14.96 23.45
C THR A 772 -1.70 15.24 23.70
N ALA A 773 -1.11 14.55 24.69
CA ALA A 773 0.29 14.74 25.05
C ALA A 773 1.24 14.43 23.86
N GLY A 774 2.18 15.34 23.61
CA GLY A 774 3.13 15.24 22.52
C GLY A 774 2.59 15.64 21.14
N LEU A 775 1.29 15.95 21.00
CA LEU A 775 0.74 16.55 19.79
C LEU A 775 1.04 18.05 19.73
N PRO A 776 1.25 18.66 18.57
CA PRO A 776 1.33 20.11 18.39
C PRO A 776 -0.05 20.78 18.58
N GLU A 777 -0.08 22.10 18.60
CA GLU A 777 -1.33 22.89 18.68
C GLU A 777 -2.21 22.70 17.44
N GLU A 778 -1.62 22.45 16.29
CA GLU A 778 -2.32 22.18 15.05
C GLU A 778 -1.83 20.86 14.42
N VAL A 779 -2.75 20.07 13.83
CA VAL A 779 -2.48 18.84 13.10
C VAL A 779 -3.23 18.79 11.78
N ALA A 780 -2.69 18.07 10.82
CA ALA A 780 -3.41 17.68 9.61
C ALA A 780 -4.13 16.34 9.84
N LEU A 781 -5.46 16.35 9.71
CA LEU A 781 -6.29 15.16 9.78
C LEU A 781 -6.60 14.67 8.37
N PHE A 782 -6.42 13.38 8.12
CA PHE A 782 -6.93 12.75 6.90
C PHE A 782 -8.42 12.42 7.09
N VAL A 783 -9.28 12.98 6.23
CA VAL A 783 -10.74 12.84 6.31
C VAL A 783 -11.31 12.39 4.96
N ASP A 784 -12.06 11.30 4.96
CA ASP A 784 -12.77 10.75 3.80
C ASP A 784 -14.25 10.42 4.10
N LYS A 785 -14.68 10.54 5.35
CA LYS A 785 -16.03 10.26 5.84
C LYS A 785 -16.63 11.48 6.52
N PRO A 786 -17.95 11.66 6.44
CA PRO A 786 -18.63 12.81 7.04
C PRO A 786 -18.86 12.59 8.55
N ILE A 787 -17.81 12.61 9.35
CA ILE A 787 -17.88 12.49 10.81
C ILE A 787 -17.30 13.74 11.46
N ALA A 788 -18.14 14.46 12.18
CA ALA A 788 -17.75 15.58 13.04
C ALA A 788 -18.70 15.66 14.25
N PHE A 789 -18.18 16.04 15.41
CA PHE A 789 -18.96 15.94 16.63
C PHE A 789 -19.47 17.30 17.12
N GLN A 790 -20.68 17.25 17.66
CA GLN A 790 -21.25 18.28 18.52
C GLN A 790 -21.47 17.68 19.90
N THR A 791 -21.06 18.39 20.97
CA THR A 791 -21.20 17.94 22.35
C THR A 791 -22.27 18.73 23.10
N ALA A 792 -22.94 18.08 24.04
CA ALA A 792 -23.85 18.71 25.00
C ALA A 792 -23.20 18.76 26.38
N PRO A 793 -23.64 19.69 27.28
CA PRO A 793 -23.23 19.65 28.69
C PRO A 793 -23.58 18.28 29.30
N PRO A 794 -22.63 17.63 30.00
CA PRO A 794 -22.84 16.31 30.57
C PRO A 794 -23.68 16.35 31.85
N GLY A 795 -24.34 15.22 32.16
CA GLY A 795 -24.98 15.00 33.46
C GLY A 795 -23.98 14.74 34.58
N ARG A 796 -24.45 14.39 35.77
CA ARG A 796 -23.61 14.17 36.97
C ARG A 796 -22.63 12.97 36.82
N GLU A 797 -23.03 11.94 36.08
CA GLU A 797 -22.29 10.68 35.95
C GLU A 797 -21.40 10.62 34.69
N THR A 798 -21.42 11.67 33.90
CA THR A 798 -20.70 11.71 32.62
C THR A 798 -19.85 12.97 32.57
N GLN A 799 -18.60 12.85 32.15
CA GLN A 799 -17.71 13.96 31.85
C GLN A 799 -17.24 13.87 30.40
N ARG A 800 -16.97 15.00 29.77
CA ARG A 800 -16.47 15.03 28.37
C ARG A 800 -15.35 16.04 28.15
N TRP A 801 -14.45 15.69 27.23
CA TRP A 801 -13.37 16.56 26.82
C TRP A 801 -13.36 16.60 25.28
N VAL A 802 -13.34 17.79 24.72
CA VAL A 802 -13.04 17.99 23.30
C VAL A 802 -11.51 18.00 23.18
N LEU A 803 -10.97 17.07 22.36
CA LEU A 803 -9.54 16.86 22.18
C LEU A 803 -8.97 17.67 21.01
N ALA A 804 -9.77 17.78 19.93
CA ALA A 804 -9.44 18.54 18.74
C ALA A 804 -10.70 19.15 18.11
N THR A 805 -10.59 20.35 17.53
CA THR A 805 -11.66 21.07 16.86
C THR A 805 -11.23 21.51 15.46
N TYR A 806 -12.16 21.54 14.52
CA TYR A 806 -11.96 22.22 13.26
C TYR A 806 -11.87 23.73 13.47
N PRO A 807 -11.20 24.50 12.56
CA PRO A 807 -11.07 25.94 12.67
C PRO A 807 -12.41 26.70 12.75
N GLU A 808 -12.31 27.94 13.16
CA GLU A 808 -13.47 28.86 13.23
C GLU A 808 -13.96 29.29 11.84
N TYR A 809 -13.01 29.51 10.90
CA TYR A 809 -13.30 30.03 9.58
C TYR A 809 -13.20 28.95 8.52
N PRO A 810 -14.16 28.88 7.56
CA PRO A 810 -14.20 27.84 6.52
C PRO A 810 -12.92 27.78 5.66
N ASP A 811 -12.35 28.92 5.29
CA ASP A 811 -11.14 29.03 4.46
C ASP A 811 -9.87 28.48 5.12
N GLN A 812 -9.90 28.26 6.44
CA GLN A 812 -8.79 27.67 7.20
C GLN A 812 -8.86 26.15 7.30
N VAL A 813 -9.97 25.51 6.91
CA VAL A 813 -10.21 24.08 7.12
C VAL A 813 -9.35 23.23 6.20
N LEU A 814 -9.30 23.53 4.90
CA LEU A 814 -8.60 22.74 3.89
C LEU A 814 -7.10 23.04 3.86
N LEU A 815 -6.27 22.03 4.12
CA LEU A 815 -4.82 22.09 3.94
C LEU A 815 -4.38 21.58 2.57
N SER A 816 -4.92 20.42 2.14
CA SER A 816 -4.59 19.81 0.85
C SER A 816 -5.77 18.97 0.36
N GLY A 817 -5.98 18.91 -0.95
CA GLY A 817 -7.03 18.13 -1.60
C GLY A 817 -8.23 18.97 -2.04
N TRP A 818 -9.43 18.49 -1.71
CA TRP A 818 -10.70 19.12 -2.07
C TRP A 818 -11.75 18.87 -0.97
N ILE A 819 -12.58 19.87 -0.74
CA ILE A 819 -13.72 19.79 0.18
C ILE A 819 -14.87 20.64 -0.36
N LYS A 820 -16.10 20.24 -0.08
CA LYS A 820 -17.32 20.99 -0.28
C LYS A 820 -18.07 21.08 1.04
N GLY A 821 -18.51 22.28 1.44
CA GLY A 821 -19.27 22.51 2.67
C GLY A 821 -18.40 22.59 3.92
N GLU A 822 -17.28 23.29 3.84
CA GLU A 822 -16.36 23.57 4.95
C GLU A 822 -17.05 24.20 6.15
N ASP A 823 -18.08 25.04 5.90
CA ASP A 823 -18.92 25.66 6.91
C ASP A 823 -19.62 24.65 7.84
N LYS A 824 -19.86 23.42 7.36
CA LYS A 824 -20.44 22.34 8.17
C LYS A 824 -19.48 21.82 9.23
N LEU A 825 -18.17 22.02 9.08
CA LEU A 825 -17.14 21.60 10.01
C LEU A 825 -16.77 22.67 11.04
N THR A 826 -16.94 23.95 10.71
CA THR A 826 -16.50 25.04 11.60
C THR A 826 -17.06 24.90 13.00
N HIS A 827 -16.21 25.12 14.03
CA HIS A 827 -16.54 24.96 15.45
C HIS A 827 -16.95 23.52 15.88
N LYS A 828 -16.89 22.51 15.00
CA LYS A 828 -17.19 21.11 15.38
C LYS A 828 -15.94 20.43 15.93
N ALA A 829 -16.16 19.46 16.80
CA ALA A 829 -15.08 18.63 17.29
C ALA A 829 -14.72 17.53 16.29
N ALA A 830 -13.42 17.33 16.09
CA ALA A 830 -12.87 16.21 15.32
C ALA A 830 -12.58 15.00 16.23
N ALA A 831 -12.29 15.24 17.51
CA ALA A 831 -12.00 14.20 18.49
C ALA A 831 -12.58 14.55 19.86
N VAL A 832 -13.18 13.55 20.53
CA VAL A 832 -13.85 13.73 21.83
C VAL A 832 -13.54 12.54 22.74
N ALA A 833 -13.31 12.77 24.02
CA ALA A 833 -13.27 11.74 25.06
C ALA A 833 -14.44 11.92 26.03
N VAL A 834 -15.03 10.81 26.46
CA VAL A 834 -16.12 10.76 27.45
C VAL A 834 -15.73 9.79 28.53
N LYS A 835 -15.82 10.21 29.81
CA LYS A 835 -15.75 9.33 30.96
C LYS A 835 -17.15 8.84 31.31
N GLN A 836 -17.34 7.52 31.34
CA GLN A 836 -18.61 6.89 31.67
C GLN A 836 -18.38 5.74 32.66
N GLY A 837 -18.97 5.84 33.84
CA GLY A 837 -18.59 4.95 34.94
C GLY A 837 -17.12 5.12 35.29
N GLU A 838 -16.40 4.01 35.44
CA GLU A 838 -14.96 4.02 35.73
C GLU A 838 -14.09 4.08 34.45
N GLY A 839 -14.68 3.95 33.23
CA GLY A 839 -13.95 3.83 31.98
C GLY A 839 -14.04 5.05 31.07
N TRP A 840 -13.41 4.88 29.88
CA TRP A 840 -13.29 5.92 28.87
C TRP A 840 -13.84 5.48 27.53
N ILE A 841 -14.45 6.41 26.83
CA ILE A 841 -14.81 6.31 25.41
C ILE A 841 -14.07 7.41 24.67
N VAL A 842 -13.26 7.04 23.69
CA VAL A 842 -12.51 7.98 22.82
C VAL A 842 -13.03 7.86 21.41
N LEU A 843 -13.61 8.94 20.90
CA LEU A 843 -14.18 9.05 19.56
C LEU A 843 -13.25 9.90 18.68
N LEU A 844 -12.71 9.30 17.64
CA LEU A 844 -11.91 9.97 16.62
C LEU A 844 -12.71 10.00 15.32
N GLY A 845 -13.20 11.20 14.91
CA GLY A 845 -14.00 11.40 13.70
C GLY A 845 -13.21 11.20 12.39
N PHE A 846 -12.02 10.62 12.47
CA PHE A 846 -11.10 10.33 11.39
C PHE A 846 -10.37 9.02 11.70
N ARG A 847 -9.63 8.51 10.72
CA ARG A 847 -8.73 7.36 10.90
C ARG A 847 -7.35 7.86 11.35
N PRO A 848 -6.96 7.68 12.63
CA PRO A 848 -5.71 8.26 13.15
C PRO A 848 -4.46 7.66 12.49
N GLN A 849 -4.58 6.48 11.87
CA GLN A 849 -3.49 5.77 11.24
C GLN A 849 -3.57 5.75 9.69
N ASN A 850 -4.67 6.13 9.10
CA ASN A 850 -5.01 6.00 7.67
C ASN A 850 -3.94 5.31 6.83
N ARG A 851 -4.09 4.03 6.52
CA ARG A 851 -3.12 3.21 5.76
C ARG A 851 -1.68 3.26 6.31
N ALA A 852 -1.50 3.45 7.61
CA ALA A 852 -0.21 3.68 8.28
C ALA A 852 0.60 4.88 7.71
N GLN A 853 -0.05 5.86 7.09
CA GLN A 853 0.56 7.01 6.42
C GLN A 853 0.61 8.27 7.29
N THR A 854 -0.32 8.40 8.27
CA THR A 854 -0.55 9.64 9.01
C THR A 854 0.16 9.65 10.37
N ASN A 855 1.50 9.57 10.37
CA ASN A 855 2.32 9.57 11.60
C ASN A 855 1.98 10.74 12.54
N GLY A 856 1.63 11.91 11.99
CA GLY A 856 1.26 13.09 12.75
C GLY A 856 0.05 12.90 13.69
N THR A 857 -0.81 11.92 13.40
CA THR A 857 -2.03 11.64 14.18
C THR A 857 -2.00 10.32 14.98
N PHE A 858 -0.98 9.47 14.83
CA PHE A 858 -0.81 8.25 15.64
C PHE A 858 -0.87 8.51 17.16
N PRO A 859 -0.34 9.63 17.68
CA PRO A 859 -0.42 9.89 19.12
C PRO A 859 -1.83 9.95 19.69
N PHE A 860 -2.89 10.30 18.91
CA PHE A 860 -4.27 10.21 19.38
C PHE A 860 -4.63 8.77 19.81
N LEU A 861 -4.24 7.78 19.01
CA LEU A 861 -4.46 6.38 19.31
C LEU A 861 -3.54 5.91 20.45
N PHE A 862 -2.22 6.12 20.33
CA PHE A 862 -1.26 5.61 21.30
C PHE A 862 -1.52 6.17 22.70
N ASN A 863 -1.85 7.46 22.82
CA ASN A 863 -2.20 8.07 24.11
C ASN A 863 -3.46 7.45 24.72
N ALA A 864 -4.48 7.14 23.93
CA ALA A 864 -5.69 6.47 24.41
C ALA A 864 -5.36 5.06 24.97
N LEU A 865 -4.46 4.33 24.30
CA LEU A 865 -4.02 3.01 24.76
C LEU A 865 -3.20 3.10 26.05
N TYR A 866 -2.30 4.06 26.20
CA TYR A 866 -1.53 4.26 27.43
C TYR A 866 -2.41 4.75 28.59
N LEU A 867 -3.38 5.63 28.32
CA LEU A 867 -4.35 6.09 29.33
C LEU A 867 -5.12 4.93 29.96
N SER A 868 -5.40 3.86 29.19
CA SER A 868 -6.17 2.70 29.66
C SER A 868 -5.53 1.95 30.85
N THR A 869 -4.23 2.19 31.10
CA THR A 869 -3.46 1.55 32.18
C THR A 869 -3.27 2.45 33.43
N THR A 870 -3.62 3.73 33.32
CA THR A 870 -3.49 4.66 34.46
C THR A 870 -4.63 4.47 35.43
N ARG A 871 -4.34 4.44 36.75
CA ARG A 871 -5.37 4.48 37.77
C ARG A 871 -5.81 5.94 37.95
N HIS A 872 -7.08 6.20 37.76
CA HIS A 872 -7.70 7.51 37.95
C HIS A 872 -8.40 7.62 39.31
#